data_a5ea05c2040aba87e217b344a5886184
#
_entry.id   a5ea05c2040aba87e217b344a5886184
#
_cell.length_a   1.000
_cell.length_b   1.000
_cell.length_c   1.000
_cell.angle_alpha   90.00
_cell.angle_beta   90.00
_cell.angle_gamma   90.00
#
_symmetry.space_group_name_H-M   'P 1'
#
loop_
_entity.id
_entity.type
_entity.pdbx_description
1 polymer ?
#
loop_
_entity_poly.entity_id
_entity_poly.type
_entity_poly.pdbx_seq_one_letter_code
_entity_poly.pdbx_strand_id
1 'polypeptide(L)'
;MVSGAEQQQGHRAGVYKQKNKGHKHGKHRTKGEIERENKGRVSVTALTKKQRKEARKMDKRHKANQLRQNKKDLVLAEKRRLGSRDGPPHLVAVVALHAGVDAEAVTRLLRCEEAGGLVREENSVCGVSDSFGLVMPRFKQRFTFLRPDTADMHSLLDVVKVADSLVFVLDSTEGWDSYGDHCLSCLFSQGLPAHALVCQGVSDLAVKKRVDSRRALAKISEIRFPGARLFPLDSDQDAILMLRHLGAQRQRRLGFRSRRPHLLAQQVSYTPNSSEEGSGGAPMGLGTLRVSGYVRGCPLQVDRLVHISGFGDFQLSQIDAPIDPLPLNSMTPRPAKPGKEGDVDMQDGGVDEVASVRVLMKADPARRESLQAEAEVDPMDGEQTWPTDTELLEAEEARKSKRVMKVPKGTSDYQATWIVDEDEESTDDEDDEDLMMDESIDGEDLDSQVDAASGGGSDEEDEEEELNSTSDKGGADQRYDEHMDEAEEGEGLKRYREARANEMFPDEVDTPLDQSAKNRFQRYRGLKSFRSSPWDPMENLPADYSRIFQFQSFERTRRRVLAEAAQEEEGAMVGWYVTLHVVDVPPTVMESVQAGRPLVLISLLPHEQKMSVMHMLVRRHPSNTDPIKSKEELVFHCGFRRFRACPIFSQHTSADKHKLERFLRADAPTVVSVYAPITFPTAGVLLFKQREDGIQDLVGTGSLLSCDPQRVVLKRIVLSGHPFKINRRSAVCRYMFFNRDDILWFKPVELRTKWGRRGHIKEALGTHGHMKCVFDSQMRSQDTVMMNLYKRVYPRWTYDPYVPLPLPWVKGEGTQVPDDFDME
;
A
#
# COMPACT_ATOMS: atom_id res chain seq x y z
N MET A 1 68.21 11.05 -40.44
CA MET A 1 67.79 12.30 -39.75
C MET A 1 66.49 11.99 -39.12
N VAL A 2 66.50 11.84 -37.83
CA VAL A 2 65.33 11.41 -37.02
C VAL A 2 64.64 12.71 -36.57
N SER A 3 63.40 12.93 -37.01
CA SER A 3 62.61 14.05 -36.55
C SER A 3 61.89 13.65 -35.23
N GLY A 4 62.36 14.32 -34.16
CA GLY A 4 61.80 14.15 -32.83
C GLY A 4 60.30 14.61 -32.76
N ALA A 5 59.44 13.72 -32.36
CA ALA A 5 58.11 14.04 -31.99
C ALA A 5 58.15 14.68 -30.59
N GLU A 6 57.89 15.98 -30.51
CA GLU A 6 57.68 16.67 -29.25
C GLU A 6 56.36 16.14 -28.63
N GLN A 7 56.47 15.39 -27.57
CA GLN A 7 55.38 15.03 -26.71
C GLN A 7 54.85 16.28 -26.01
N GLN A 8 53.70 16.76 -26.43
CA GLN A 8 52.95 17.79 -25.69
C GLN A 8 52.61 17.28 -24.27
N GLN A 9 53.23 17.87 -23.27
CA GLN A 9 52.89 17.64 -21.88
C GLN A 9 51.45 18.08 -21.62
N GLY A 10 50.61 17.12 -21.30
CA GLY A 10 49.23 17.40 -20.90
C GLY A 10 49.18 18.23 -19.61
N HIS A 11 48.28 19.19 -19.56
CA HIS A 11 48.02 19.98 -18.36
C HIS A 11 47.74 19.07 -17.15
N ARG A 12 48.53 19.24 -16.09
CA ARG A 12 48.29 18.55 -14.83
C ARG A 12 47.08 19.18 -14.12
N ALA A 13 46.13 18.35 -13.66
CA ALA A 13 45.05 18.80 -12.83
C ALA A 13 45.56 19.38 -11.51
N GLY A 14 44.92 20.44 -11.03
CA GLY A 14 45.20 21.04 -9.73
C GLY A 14 44.88 20.14 -8.55
N VAL A 15 44.61 20.70 -7.40
CA VAL A 15 44.44 20.04 -6.09
C VAL A 15 43.48 18.80 -6.09
N TYR A 16 42.55 18.69 -7.03
CA TYR A 16 41.54 17.63 -7.09
C TYR A 16 41.90 16.46 -8.04
N LYS A 17 43.11 16.32 -8.49
CA LYS A 17 43.62 15.19 -9.30
C LYS A 17 42.78 14.79 -10.53
N GLN A 18 41.89 15.64 -11.03
CA GLN A 18 41.15 15.38 -12.26
C GLN A 18 42.01 15.75 -13.48
N LYS A 19 42.24 14.79 -14.36
CA LYS A 19 42.90 15.07 -15.64
C LYS A 19 41.97 15.86 -16.53
N ASN A 20 42.33 17.06 -16.92
CA ASN A 20 41.61 17.80 -17.96
C ASN A 20 41.59 16.98 -19.25
N LYS A 21 40.36 16.85 -19.83
CA LYS A 21 40.21 16.22 -21.14
C LYS A 21 41.14 16.92 -22.12
N GLY A 22 42.01 16.16 -22.79
CA GLY A 22 42.93 16.69 -23.79
C GLY A 22 42.14 17.51 -24.85
N HIS A 23 42.68 18.66 -25.22
CA HIS A 23 42.04 19.48 -26.26
C HIS A 23 41.95 18.67 -27.55
N LYS A 24 40.75 18.46 -28.09
CA LYS A 24 40.49 17.71 -29.31
C LYS A 24 41.02 18.41 -30.59
N HIS A 25 41.52 19.62 -30.48
CA HIS A 25 41.96 20.42 -31.62
C HIS A 25 43.37 20.99 -31.35
N GLY A 26 44.37 20.38 -31.94
CA GLY A 26 45.68 20.99 -32.14
C GLY A 26 45.58 22.08 -33.21
N LYS A 27 46.32 23.19 -33.01
CA LYS A 27 46.47 24.38 -33.86
C LYS A 27 45.19 25.23 -34.05
N HIS A 28 45.30 26.50 -33.79
CA HIS A 28 44.31 27.50 -34.11
C HIS A 28 44.06 27.50 -35.61
N ARG A 29 42.85 27.08 -36.03
CA ARG A 29 42.40 27.21 -37.41
C ARG A 29 41.97 28.64 -37.69
N THR A 30 42.36 29.17 -38.83
CA THR A 30 41.98 30.49 -39.24
C THR A 30 40.48 30.56 -39.58
N LYS A 31 39.88 31.75 -39.43
CA LYS A 31 38.43 31.99 -39.71
C LYS A 31 38.04 31.53 -41.13
N GLY A 32 38.93 31.74 -42.11
CA GLY A 32 38.74 31.35 -43.49
C GLY A 32 38.79 29.84 -43.74
N GLU A 33 39.56 29.08 -42.97
CA GLU A 33 39.55 27.61 -43.03
C GLU A 33 38.25 27.04 -42.48
N ILE A 34 37.70 27.59 -41.37
CA ILE A 34 36.44 27.22 -40.82
C ILE A 34 35.29 27.52 -41.75
N GLU A 35 35.30 28.64 -42.43
CA GLU A 35 34.28 29.03 -43.43
C GLU A 35 34.32 28.13 -44.68
N ARG A 36 35.50 27.74 -45.18
CA ARG A 36 35.62 26.77 -46.26
C ARG A 36 35.12 25.37 -45.91
N GLU A 37 35.45 24.91 -44.70
CA GLU A 37 35.04 23.60 -44.20
C GLU A 37 33.51 23.51 -44.00
N ASN A 38 32.88 24.59 -43.57
CA ASN A 38 31.42 24.69 -43.34
C ASN A 38 30.63 25.15 -44.59
N LYS A 39 31.27 25.26 -45.76
CA LYS A 39 30.58 25.66 -47.01
C LYS A 39 29.63 26.85 -46.80
N GLY A 40 30.06 27.89 -46.07
CA GLY A 40 29.25 29.07 -45.79
C GLY A 40 28.21 28.89 -44.67
N ARG A 41 28.06 27.73 -44.07
CA ARG A 41 27.20 27.55 -42.89
C ARG A 41 27.97 27.93 -41.61
N VAL A 42 27.48 28.94 -40.91
CA VAL A 42 28.05 29.35 -39.62
C VAL A 42 27.82 28.24 -38.60
N SER A 43 28.88 27.47 -38.24
CA SER A 43 28.77 26.49 -37.20
C SER A 43 28.69 27.17 -35.84
N VAL A 44 27.98 26.54 -34.88
CA VAL A 44 27.88 27.02 -33.49
C VAL A 44 29.26 27.14 -32.82
N THR A 45 30.28 26.46 -33.36
CA THR A 45 31.66 26.50 -32.87
C THR A 45 32.38 27.83 -33.19
N ALA A 46 31.94 28.60 -34.19
CA ALA A 46 32.52 29.91 -34.57
C ALA A 46 32.02 31.07 -33.69
N LEU A 47 30.95 30.84 -32.88
CA LEU A 47 30.38 31.86 -31.99
C LEU A 47 31.27 32.17 -30.80
N THR A 48 31.36 33.43 -30.39
CA THR A 48 32.05 33.80 -29.14
C THR A 48 31.45 33.12 -27.92
N LYS A 49 32.22 32.99 -26.82
CA LYS A 49 31.71 32.39 -25.57
C LYS A 49 30.39 33.02 -25.09
N LYS A 50 30.23 34.33 -25.27
CA LYS A 50 29.02 35.10 -24.93
C LYS A 50 27.83 34.67 -25.80
N GLN A 51 28.01 34.64 -27.11
CA GLN A 51 26.99 34.23 -28.09
C GLN A 51 26.62 32.76 -27.94
N ARG A 52 27.55 31.88 -27.65
CA ARG A 52 27.25 30.45 -27.30
C ARG A 52 26.44 30.34 -26.02
N LYS A 53 26.70 31.16 -25.02
CA LYS A 53 25.95 31.17 -23.78
C LYS A 53 24.51 31.71 -24.00
N GLU A 54 24.38 32.70 -24.83
CA GLU A 54 23.06 33.25 -25.22
C GLU A 54 22.26 32.30 -26.10
N ALA A 55 22.90 31.66 -27.10
CA ALA A 55 22.26 30.63 -27.92
C ALA A 55 21.81 29.44 -27.06
N ARG A 56 22.67 28.92 -26.17
CA ARG A 56 22.25 27.84 -25.21
C ARG A 56 21.12 28.28 -24.29
N LYS A 57 21.07 29.54 -23.88
CA LYS A 57 19.98 30.09 -23.06
C LYS A 57 18.69 30.17 -23.85
N MET A 58 18.77 30.58 -25.12
CA MET A 58 17.63 30.62 -26.06
C MET A 58 17.13 29.19 -26.33
N ASP A 59 18.03 28.22 -26.61
CA ASP A 59 17.67 26.84 -26.86
C ASP A 59 17.00 26.21 -25.64
N LYS A 60 17.52 26.46 -24.44
CA LYS A 60 16.89 26.02 -23.20
C LYS A 60 15.48 26.61 -23.01
N ARG A 61 15.29 27.89 -23.30
CA ARG A 61 13.98 28.56 -23.24
C ARG A 61 13.04 27.97 -24.29
N HIS A 62 13.51 27.73 -25.51
CA HIS A 62 12.72 27.15 -26.57
C HIS A 62 12.27 25.72 -26.22
N LYS A 63 13.19 24.90 -25.75
CA LYS A 63 12.90 23.55 -25.26
C LYS A 63 11.92 23.57 -24.10
N ALA A 64 12.09 24.48 -23.13
CA ALA A 64 11.16 24.63 -22.02
C ALA A 64 9.76 25.07 -22.48
N ASN A 65 9.66 25.99 -23.45
CA ASN A 65 8.39 26.40 -24.00
C ASN A 65 7.73 25.30 -24.81
N GLN A 66 8.52 24.52 -25.58
CA GLN A 66 8.01 23.36 -26.32
C GLN A 66 7.48 22.29 -25.38
N LEU A 67 8.21 22.00 -24.29
CA LEU A 67 7.74 21.05 -23.25
C LEU A 67 6.44 21.55 -22.58
N ARG A 68 6.35 22.86 -22.30
CA ARG A 68 5.10 23.45 -21.75
C ARG A 68 3.95 23.36 -22.74
N GLN A 69 4.22 23.59 -24.00
CA GLN A 69 3.20 23.51 -25.07
C GLN A 69 2.75 22.08 -25.27
N ASN A 70 3.69 21.12 -25.36
CA ASN A 70 3.38 19.70 -25.43
C ASN A 70 2.56 19.23 -24.21
N LYS A 71 2.92 19.67 -22.98
CA LYS A 71 2.12 19.38 -21.79
C LYS A 71 0.71 19.96 -21.88
N LYS A 72 0.56 21.19 -22.40
CA LYS A 72 -0.76 21.79 -22.60
C LYS A 72 -1.58 21.01 -23.62
N ASP A 73 -0.96 20.62 -24.73
CA ASP A 73 -1.62 19.89 -25.81
C ASP A 73 -2.02 18.48 -25.35
N LEU A 74 -1.17 17.80 -24.58
CA LEU A 74 -1.52 16.53 -23.95
C LEU A 74 -2.72 16.67 -23.00
N VAL A 75 -2.73 17.68 -22.13
CA VAL A 75 -3.85 17.93 -21.21
C VAL A 75 -5.13 18.28 -21.96
N LEU A 76 -5.03 19.02 -23.05
CA LEU A 76 -6.19 19.34 -23.90
C LEU A 76 -6.69 18.09 -24.64
N ALA A 77 -5.80 17.26 -25.14
CA ALA A 77 -6.15 16.00 -25.79
C ALA A 77 -6.83 15.05 -24.78
N GLU A 78 -6.29 14.93 -23.56
CA GLU A 78 -6.87 14.13 -22.48
C GLU A 78 -8.28 14.61 -22.09
N LYS A 79 -8.47 15.93 -21.95
CA LYS A 79 -9.80 16.53 -21.70
C LYS A 79 -10.80 16.29 -22.81
N ARG A 80 -10.35 16.34 -24.06
CA ARG A 80 -11.21 16.19 -25.25
C ARG A 80 -11.55 14.71 -25.51
N ARG A 81 -10.77 13.77 -24.98
CA ARG A 81 -10.97 12.33 -25.19
C ARG A 81 -12.17 11.80 -24.40
N LEU A 82 -12.35 12.24 -23.15
CA LEU A 82 -13.44 11.80 -22.30
C LEU A 82 -14.78 12.34 -22.80
N GLY A 83 -15.77 11.47 -22.94
CA GLY A 83 -17.10 11.82 -23.45
C GLY A 83 -17.16 12.12 -24.95
N SER A 84 -16.02 12.12 -25.67
CA SER A 84 -15.96 12.33 -27.09
C SER A 84 -16.34 11.07 -27.90
N ARG A 85 -16.30 11.17 -29.24
CA ARG A 85 -16.57 10.04 -30.14
C ARG A 85 -15.59 8.89 -29.91
N ASP A 86 -14.30 9.19 -29.70
CA ASP A 86 -13.23 8.20 -29.63
C ASP A 86 -12.90 7.79 -28.20
N GLY A 87 -13.53 8.41 -27.19
CA GLY A 87 -13.35 8.09 -25.78
C GLY A 87 -14.58 7.49 -25.14
N PRO A 88 -14.46 6.93 -23.92
CA PRO A 88 -15.62 6.43 -23.21
C PRO A 88 -16.58 7.57 -22.84
N PRO A 89 -17.88 7.32 -22.66
CA PRO A 89 -18.81 8.29 -22.08
C PRO A 89 -18.28 8.78 -20.73
N HIS A 90 -18.47 10.06 -20.40
CA HIS A 90 -18.07 10.62 -19.12
C HIS A 90 -18.94 10.04 -18.00
N LEU A 91 -18.36 9.20 -17.12
CA LEU A 91 -19.05 8.52 -16.04
C LEU A 91 -19.13 9.44 -14.83
N VAL A 92 -20.34 9.85 -14.47
CA VAL A 92 -20.62 10.80 -13.38
C VAL A 92 -21.47 10.13 -12.32
N ALA A 93 -20.99 10.04 -11.10
CA ALA A 93 -21.77 9.57 -9.97
C ALA A 93 -22.33 10.75 -9.17
N VAL A 94 -23.63 10.73 -8.90
CA VAL A 94 -24.34 11.73 -8.09
C VAL A 94 -24.48 11.18 -6.68
N VAL A 95 -23.95 11.90 -5.69
CA VAL A 95 -23.88 11.47 -4.30
C VAL A 95 -24.54 12.51 -3.41
N ALA A 96 -25.66 12.17 -2.76
CA ALA A 96 -26.27 13.03 -1.77
C ALA A 96 -25.47 12.97 -0.47
N LEU A 97 -25.15 14.12 0.11
CA LEU A 97 -24.41 14.23 1.38
C LEU A 97 -25.31 14.63 2.55
N HIS A 98 -26.57 14.80 2.33
CA HIS A 98 -27.54 15.13 3.38
C HIS A 98 -28.84 14.37 3.15
N ALA A 99 -29.48 13.92 4.22
CA ALA A 99 -30.70 13.12 4.16
C ALA A 99 -31.91 13.89 3.61
N GLY A 100 -31.90 15.20 3.73
CA GLY A 100 -32.97 16.09 3.23
C GLY A 100 -32.91 16.44 1.75
N VAL A 101 -31.87 15.97 1.05
CA VAL A 101 -31.66 16.25 -0.38
C VAL A 101 -32.38 15.21 -1.23
N ASP A 102 -33.12 15.67 -2.25
CA ASP A 102 -33.71 14.80 -3.26
C ASP A 102 -32.75 14.61 -4.44
N ALA A 103 -31.97 13.54 -4.37
CA ALA A 103 -31.04 13.19 -5.44
C ALA A 103 -31.76 12.79 -6.73
N GLU A 104 -33.02 12.33 -6.69
CA GLU A 104 -33.80 11.99 -7.87
C GLU A 104 -34.20 13.24 -8.63
N ALA A 105 -34.62 14.31 -7.94
CA ALA A 105 -34.88 15.58 -8.57
C ALA A 105 -33.63 16.14 -9.28
N VAL A 106 -32.45 15.98 -8.68
CA VAL A 106 -31.16 16.37 -9.27
C VAL A 106 -30.87 15.56 -10.55
N THR A 107 -31.05 14.26 -10.52
CA THR A 107 -30.85 13.41 -11.72
C THR A 107 -31.86 13.72 -12.82
N ARG A 108 -33.10 14.07 -12.46
CA ARG A 108 -34.15 14.50 -13.40
C ARG A 108 -33.76 15.79 -14.11
N LEU A 109 -33.29 16.82 -13.38
CA LEU A 109 -32.78 18.05 -13.98
C LEU A 109 -31.56 17.82 -14.89
N LEU A 110 -30.65 16.91 -14.52
CA LEU A 110 -29.47 16.59 -15.32
C LEU A 110 -29.79 15.88 -16.65
N ARG A 111 -31.01 15.34 -16.84
CA ARG A 111 -31.46 14.79 -18.15
C ARG A 111 -31.53 15.88 -19.23
N CYS A 112 -31.73 17.14 -18.86
CA CYS A 112 -31.73 18.30 -19.75
C CYS A 112 -32.59 18.11 -21.03
N GLU A 113 -33.76 17.52 -20.91
CA GLU A 113 -34.65 17.20 -22.05
C GLU A 113 -35.06 18.45 -22.78
N GLU A 114 -35.41 19.55 -22.09
CA GLU A 114 -35.76 20.83 -22.67
C GLU A 114 -34.61 21.49 -23.44
N ALA A 115 -33.38 21.18 -23.10
CA ALA A 115 -32.18 21.74 -23.72
C ALA A 115 -31.67 20.92 -24.93
N GLY A 116 -32.43 19.93 -25.37
CA GLY A 116 -32.11 19.07 -26.50
C GLY A 116 -31.07 17.96 -26.14
N GLY A 117 -31.04 17.54 -24.87
CA GLY A 117 -30.35 16.34 -24.43
C GLY A 117 -31.10 15.09 -24.93
N LEU A 118 -30.35 14.14 -25.50
CA LEU A 118 -30.89 12.87 -25.92
C LEU A 118 -30.62 11.85 -24.79
N VAL A 119 -31.66 11.54 -24.04
CA VAL A 119 -31.59 10.54 -22.95
C VAL A 119 -31.78 9.13 -23.55
N ARG A 120 -30.96 8.20 -23.15
CA ARG A 120 -31.04 6.78 -23.49
C ARG A 120 -31.03 5.94 -22.24
N GLU A 121 -32.18 5.36 -21.94
CA GLU A 121 -32.36 4.48 -20.79
C GLU A 121 -31.76 3.08 -21.01
N GLU A 122 -31.61 2.67 -22.27
CA GLU A 122 -30.96 1.41 -22.66
C GLU A 122 -29.51 1.30 -22.17
N ASN A 123 -28.90 2.40 -21.75
CA ASN A 123 -27.58 2.49 -21.15
C ASN A 123 -27.59 2.51 -19.62
N SER A 124 -28.57 1.92 -19.00
CA SER A 124 -28.56 1.71 -17.56
C SER A 124 -27.35 0.86 -17.16
N VAL A 125 -26.73 1.20 -16.04
CA VAL A 125 -25.65 0.41 -15.46
C VAL A 125 -26.25 -0.71 -14.63
N CYS A 126 -25.82 -1.93 -14.89
CA CYS A 126 -26.30 -3.09 -14.17
C CYS A 126 -25.99 -2.96 -12.67
N GLY A 127 -26.97 -3.24 -11.83
CA GLY A 127 -26.84 -3.11 -10.37
C GLY A 127 -26.96 -1.67 -9.81
N VAL A 128 -27.32 -0.69 -10.64
CA VAL A 128 -27.62 0.67 -10.18
C VAL A 128 -29.01 1.07 -10.63
N SER A 129 -29.90 1.27 -9.67
CA SER A 129 -31.34 1.48 -9.94
C SER A 129 -31.67 2.72 -10.76
N ASP A 130 -30.88 3.78 -10.62
CA ASP A 130 -31.05 5.03 -11.34
C ASP A 130 -29.78 5.38 -12.10
N SER A 131 -29.75 4.97 -13.36
CA SER A 131 -28.64 5.27 -14.27
C SER A 131 -29.19 5.52 -15.67
N PHE A 132 -28.62 6.50 -16.36
CA PHE A 132 -28.98 6.86 -17.73
C PHE A 132 -27.82 7.38 -18.53
N GLY A 133 -27.91 7.17 -19.83
CA GLY A 133 -26.98 7.78 -20.79
C GLY A 133 -27.54 9.09 -21.32
N LEU A 134 -26.71 10.12 -21.40
CA LEU A 134 -27.06 11.41 -21.96
C LEU A 134 -26.09 11.77 -23.10
N VAL A 135 -26.61 12.06 -24.27
CA VAL A 135 -25.86 12.61 -25.39
C VAL A 135 -26.22 14.08 -25.56
N MET A 136 -25.21 14.94 -25.47
CA MET A 136 -25.35 16.36 -25.69
C MET A 136 -24.73 16.79 -27.03
N PRO A 137 -25.50 16.86 -28.12
CA PRO A 137 -24.97 17.19 -29.44
C PRO A 137 -24.30 18.55 -29.49
N ARG A 138 -24.81 19.54 -28.74
CA ARG A 138 -24.25 20.89 -28.62
C ARG A 138 -22.80 20.91 -28.12
N PHE A 139 -22.46 20.01 -27.19
CA PHE A 139 -21.12 19.93 -26.60
C PHE A 139 -20.27 18.85 -27.25
N LYS A 140 -20.87 18.02 -28.09
CA LYS A 140 -20.25 16.82 -28.68
C LYS A 140 -19.69 15.89 -27.58
N GLN A 141 -20.48 15.72 -26.55
CA GLN A 141 -20.11 14.92 -25.38
C GLN A 141 -21.21 13.94 -25.01
N ARG A 142 -20.77 12.80 -24.45
CA ARG A 142 -21.61 11.73 -23.94
C ARG A 142 -21.36 11.60 -22.44
N PHE A 143 -22.41 11.48 -21.67
CA PHE A 143 -22.36 11.27 -20.23
C PHE A 143 -23.12 10.01 -19.87
N THR A 144 -22.66 9.32 -18.83
CA THR A 144 -23.41 8.28 -18.13
C THR A 144 -23.54 8.71 -16.70
N PHE A 145 -24.75 8.98 -16.25
CA PHE A 145 -25.05 9.35 -14.87
C PHE A 145 -25.44 8.13 -14.09
N LEU A 146 -24.99 8.08 -12.85
CA LEU A 146 -25.26 7.04 -11.88
C LEU A 146 -25.66 7.67 -10.57
N ARG A 147 -26.68 7.12 -9.95
CA ARG A 147 -27.03 7.42 -8.55
C ARG A 147 -26.84 6.15 -7.73
N PRO A 148 -25.64 5.92 -7.20
CA PRO A 148 -25.44 4.78 -6.31
C PRO A 148 -26.31 4.94 -5.05
N ASP A 149 -26.73 3.82 -4.49
CA ASP A 149 -27.40 3.84 -3.21
C ASP A 149 -26.42 4.27 -2.11
N THR A 150 -26.72 5.39 -1.49
CA THR A 150 -25.90 5.90 -0.38
C THR A 150 -26.06 5.06 0.89
N ALA A 151 -27.11 4.27 1.03
CA ALA A 151 -27.27 3.34 2.15
C ALA A 151 -26.23 2.20 2.12
N ASP A 152 -25.78 1.77 0.94
CA ASP A 152 -24.70 0.79 0.79
C ASP A 152 -23.35 1.50 0.49
N MET A 153 -22.59 1.74 1.55
CA MET A 153 -21.27 2.36 1.44
C MET A 153 -20.33 1.60 0.49
N HIS A 154 -20.39 0.28 0.45
CA HIS A 154 -19.50 -0.53 -0.38
C HIS A 154 -19.85 -0.42 -1.86
N SER A 155 -21.14 -0.38 -2.20
CA SER A 155 -21.60 -0.12 -3.58
C SER A 155 -21.20 1.28 -4.03
N LEU A 156 -21.35 2.28 -3.15
CA LEU A 156 -20.85 3.64 -3.42
C LEU A 156 -19.33 3.64 -3.69
N LEU A 157 -18.55 3.00 -2.83
CA LEU A 157 -17.09 2.91 -3.00
C LEU A 157 -16.71 2.18 -4.30
N ASP A 158 -17.45 1.14 -4.69
CA ASP A 158 -17.19 0.40 -5.93
C ASP A 158 -17.48 1.25 -7.18
N VAL A 159 -18.59 2.01 -7.20
CA VAL A 159 -18.88 2.98 -8.27
C VAL A 159 -17.77 4.04 -8.36
N VAL A 160 -17.33 4.59 -7.24
CA VAL A 160 -16.30 5.64 -7.19
C VAL A 160 -14.94 5.15 -7.68
N LYS A 161 -14.63 3.85 -7.54
CA LYS A 161 -13.39 3.27 -8.12
C LYS A 161 -13.30 3.52 -9.63
N VAL A 162 -14.43 3.57 -10.33
CA VAL A 162 -14.49 3.69 -11.81
C VAL A 162 -14.97 5.05 -12.26
N ALA A 163 -15.79 5.76 -11.48
CA ALA A 163 -16.34 7.06 -11.84
C ALA A 163 -15.26 8.08 -12.22
N ASP A 164 -15.47 8.82 -13.29
CA ASP A 164 -14.57 9.88 -13.76
C ASP A 164 -14.76 11.15 -12.94
N SER A 165 -16.01 11.48 -12.60
CA SER A 165 -16.36 12.65 -11.79
C SER A 165 -17.44 12.31 -10.76
N LEU A 166 -17.41 13.02 -9.63
CA LEU A 166 -18.44 12.96 -8.60
C LEU A 166 -19.18 14.29 -8.53
N VAL A 167 -20.47 14.23 -8.38
CA VAL A 167 -21.33 15.37 -8.09
C VAL A 167 -21.87 15.19 -6.67
N PHE A 168 -21.37 16.00 -5.76
CA PHE A 168 -21.85 16.02 -4.39
C PHE A 168 -23.03 16.99 -4.28
N VAL A 169 -24.15 16.48 -3.78
CA VAL A 169 -25.37 17.28 -3.59
C VAL A 169 -25.49 17.65 -2.13
N LEU A 170 -25.52 18.93 -1.88
CA LEU A 170 -25.59 19.56 -0.56
C LEU A 170 -26.97 20.17 -0.34
N ASP A 171 -27.39 20.16 0.91
CA ASP A 171 -28.56 20.94 1.33
C ASP A 171 -28.24 22.44 1.30
N SER A 172 -29.26 23.27 1.03
CA SER A 172 -29.11 24.72 0.94
C SER A 172 -28.84 25.41 2.28
N THR A 173 -29.18 24.78 3.39
CA THR A 173 -29.11 25.34 4.75
C THR A 173 -27.97 24.74 5.57
N GLU A 174 -27.90 23.42 5.68
CA GLU A 174 -26.97 22.69 6.54
C GLU A 174 -25.72 22.19 5.82
N GLY A 175 -25.80 22.03 4.50
CA GLY A 175 -24.69 21.52 3.69
C GLY A 175 -24.64 19.99 3.68
N TRP A 176 -23.92 19.37 4.58
CA TRP A 176 -23.88 17.91 4.75
C TRP A 176 -24.09 17.52 6.22
N ASP A 177 -24.63 16.36 6.44
CA ASP A 177 -24.88 15.78 7.76
C ASP A 177 -23.69 14.88 8.23
N SER A 178 -23.84 14.28 9.40
CA SER A 178 -22.83 13.36 9.96
C SER A 178 -22.56 12.16 9.06
N TYR A 179 -23.57 11.65 8.37
CA TYR A 179 -23.46 10.59 7.39
C TYR A 179 -22.65 11.06 6.15
N GLY A 180 -22.96 12.26 5.66
CA GLY A 180 -22.21 12.87 4.56
C GLY A 180 -20.73 13.06 4.92
N ASP A 181 -20.41 13.47 6.15
CA ASP A 181 -19.00 13.58 6.59
C ASP A 181 -18.30 12.23 6.65
N HIS A 182 -19.00 11.19 7.10
CA HIS A 182 -18.49 9.82 7.07
C HIS A 182 -18.24 9.34 5.64
N CYS A 183 -19.20 9.56 4.71
CA CYS A 183 -19.02 9.26 3.29
C CYS A 183 -17.79 9.97 2.71
N LEU A 184 -17.66 11.27 2.98
CA LEU A 184 -16.52 12.06 2.52
C LEU A 184 -15.20 11.51 3.06
N SER A 185 -15.13 11.13 4.33
CA SER A 185 -13.93 10.55 4.95
C SER A 185 -13.51 9.25 4.26
N CYS A 186 -14.45 8.38 3.92
CA CYS A 186 -14.20 7.16 3.15
C CYS A 186 -13.72 7.48 1.72
N LEU A 187 -14.38 8.40 1.02
CA LEU A 187 -14.06 8.76 -0.35
C LEU A 187 -12.70 9.46 -0.48
N PHE A 188 -12.36 10.33 0.46
CA PHE A 188 -11.03 10.96 0.50
C PHE A 188 -9.91 9.93 0.69
N SER A 189 -10.15 8.96 1.55
CA SER A 189 -9.15 7.91 1.85
C SER A 189 -8.98 6.90 0.72
N GLN A 190 -10.05 6.54 0.01
CA GLN A 190 -9.97 5.70 -1.19
C GLN A 190 -9.28 6.41 -2.34
N GLY A 191 -9.45 7.73 -2.42
CA GLY A 191 -8.97 8.58 -3.51
C GLY A 191 -10.14 9.23 -4.25
N LEU A 192 -10.21 10.54 -4.16
CA LEU A 192 -11.28 11.34 -4.74
C LEU A 192 -11.00 11.64 -6.23
N PRO A 193 -11.87 11.22 -7.18
CA PRO A 193 -11.79 11.64 -8.58
C PRO A 193 -12.11 13.13 -8.75
N ALA A 194 -12.24 13.60 -9.97
CA ALA A 194 -12.71 14.95 -10.21
C ALA A 194 -14.10 15.13 -9.57
N HIS A 195 -14.37 16.29 -8.99
CA HIS A 195 -15.64 16.49 -8.27
C HIS A 195 -16.20 17.87 -8.51
N ALA A 196 -17.50 17.99 -8.32
CA ALA A 196 -18.21 19.23 -8.36
C ALA A 196 -19.22 19.27 -7.21
N LEU A 197 -19.43 20.44 -6.64
CA LEU A 197 -20.35 20.68 -5.54
C LEU A 197 -21.62 21.32 -6.08
N VAL A 198 -22.75 20.79 -5.70
CA VAL A 198 -24.08 21.25 -6.10
C VAL A 198 -24.91 21.49 -4.85
N CYS A 199 -25.65 22.57 -4.81
CA CYS A 199 -26.64 22.83 -3.77
C CYS A 199 -28.04 22.81 -4.34
N GLN A 200 -28.96 22.15 -3.65
CA GLN A 200 -30.38 22.05 -4.00
C GLN A 200 -31.23 22.87 -3.03
N GLY A 201 -32.38 23.39 -3.51
CA GLY A 201 -33.35 24.12 -2.70
C GLY A 201 -32.98 25.57 -2.42
N VAL A 202 -32.02 26.14 -3.17
CA VAL A 202 -31.67 27.56 -3.01
C VAL A 202 -32.78 28.45 -3.53
N SER A 203 -33.54 28.01 -4.56
CA SER A 203 -34.66 28.73 -5.12
C SER A 203 -35.83 28.90 -4.15
N ASP A 204 -35.97 27.97 -3.20
CA ASP A 204 -37.06 27.96 -2.21
C ASP A 204 -36.82 28.95 -1.07
N LEU A 205 -35.56 29.40 -0.94
CA LEU A 205 -35.19 30.40 0.07
C LEU A 205 -35.60 31.79 -0.35
N ALA A 206 -35.94 32.65 0.61
CA ALA A 206 -36.20 34.07 0.39
C ALA A 206 -34.94 34.73 -0.23
N VAL A 207 -35.14 35.66 -1.19
CA VAL A 207 -34.06 36.26 -2.01
C VAL A 207 -32.86 36.78 -1.18
N LYS A 208 -33.12 37.36 -0.02
CA LYS A 208 -32.07 37.85 0.89
C LYS A 208 -31.25 36.70 1.47
N LYS A 209 -31.90 35.60 1.87
CA LYS A 209 -31.27 34.43 2.46
C LYS A 209 -30.45 33.62 1.45
N ARG A 210 -30.77 33.66 0.15
CA ARG A 210 -30.05 32.92 -0.90
C ARG A 210 -28.56 33.27 -0.96
N VAL A 211 -28.24 34.55 -0.82
CA VAL A 211 -26.84 35.00 -0.87
C VAL A 211 -26.08 34.58 0.38
N ASP A 212 -26.73 34.68 1.55
CA ASP A 212 -26.11 34.34 2.83
C ASP A 212 -25.90 32.82 2.93
N SER A 213 -26.90 32.00 2.54
CA SER A 213 -26.77 30.57 2.44
C SER A 213 -25.59 30.14 1.53
N ARG A 214 -25.49 30.70 0.32
CA ARG A 214 -24.38 30.40 -0.57
C ARG A 214 -23.03 30.78 0.01
N ARG A 215 -22.94 31.89 0.75
CA ARG A 215 -21.69 32.30 1.42
C ARG A 215 -21.33 31.34 2.57
N ALA A 216 -22.33 30.91 3.36
CA ALA A 216 -22.13 29.96 4.42
C ALA A 216 -21.66 28.61 3.89
N LEU A 217 -22.36 28.06 2.88
CA LEU A 217 -21.99 26.82 2.22
C LEU A 217 -20.60 26.91 1.57
N ALA A 218 -20.25 28.04 0.96
CA ALA A 218 -18.91 28.23 0.40
C ALA A 218 -17.81 28.20 1.47
N LYS A 219 -18.05 28.76 2.68
CA LYS A 219 -17.10 28.65 3.80
C LYS A 219 -16.97 27.22 4.32
N ILE A 220 -18.08 26.52 4.49
CA ILE A 220 -18.08 25.11 4.94
C ILE A 220 -17.36 24.24 3.89
N SER A 221 -17.69 24.41 2.63
CA SER A 221 -17.10 23.62 1.54
C SER A 221 -15.60 23.89 1.35
N GLU A 222 -15.11 25.12 1.61
CA GLU A 222 -13.69 25.48 1.48
C GLU A 222 -12.79 24.66 2.41
N ILE A 223 -13.29 24.23 3.56
CA ILE A 223 -12.53 23.44 4.53
C ILE A 223 -12.18 22.06 3.97
N ARG A 224 -13.15 21.40 3.33
CA ARG A 224 -12.97 20.03 2.78
C ARG A 224 -12.55 20.01 1.30
N PHE A 225 -12.96 21.04 0.54
CA PHE A 225 -12.78 21.14 -0.91
C PHE A 225 -12.18 22.50 -1.30
N PRO A 226 -10.92 22.76 -0.97
CA PRO A 226 -10.31 24.05 -1.23
C PRO A 226 -10.35 24.40 -2.73
N GLY A 227 -10.89 25.58 -3.06
CA GLY A 227 -11.04 26.08 -4.41
C GLY A 227 -12.12 25.42 -5.26
N ALA A 228 -12.99 24.58 -4.70
CA ALA A 228 -14.12 24.00 -5.41
C ALA A 228 -15.23 25.03 -5.60
N ARG A 229 -15.82 25.00 -6.82
CA ARG A 229 -16.94 25.88 -7.15
C ARG A 229 -18.26 25.22 -6.76
N LEU A 230 -19.12 25.96 -6.04
CA LEU A 230 -20.48 25.55 -5.70
C LEU A 230 -21.46 26.03 -6.78
N PHE A 231 -22.25 25.09 -7.33
CA PHE A 231 -23.27 25.35 -8.33
C PHE A 231 -24.66 25.21 -7.71
N PRO A 232 -25.59 26.14 -7.91
CA PRO A 232 -26.99 25.84 -7.66
C PRO A 232 -27.50 24.88 -8.75
N LEU A 233 -28.45 24.01 -8.39
CA LEU A 233 -29.08 23.10 -9.34
C LEU A 233 -30.60 23.03 -9.05
N ASP A 234 -31.27 24.13 -9.35
CA ASP A 234 -32.71 24.27 -9.19
C ASP A 234 -33.44 24.50 -10.51
N SER A 235 -32.70 24.73 -11.60
CA SER A 235 -33.25 25.01 -12.95
C SER A 235 -32.47 24.28 -14.05
N ASP A 236 -33.12 24.08 -15.22
CA ASP A 236 -32.48 23.46 -16.39
C ASP A 236 -31.28 24.26 -16.90
N GLN A 237 -31.30 25.60 -16.74
CA GLN A 237 -30.15 26.44 -17.09
C GLN A 237 -28.94 26.15 -16.21
N ASP A 238 -29.15 25.92 -14.92
CA ASP A 238 -28.09 25.53 -13.99
C ASP A 238 -27.53 24.15 -14.36
N ALA A 239 -28.38 23.20 -14.75
CA ALA A 239 -27.99 21.89 -15.23
C ALA A 239 -27.06 21.98 -16.47
N ILE A 240 -27.39 22.82 -17.43
CA ILE A 240 -26.53 23.06 -18.61
C ILE A 240 -25.17 23.63 -18.20
N LEU A 241 -25.14 24.57 -17.26
CA LEU A 241 -23.90 25.15 -16.76
C LEU A 241 -23.04 24.10 -16.06
N MET A 242 -23.69 23.23 -15.29
CA MET A 242 -23.06 22.11 -14.63
C MET A 242 -22.46 21.11 -15.63
N LEU A 243 -23.20 20.71 -16.65
CA LEU A 243 -22.72 19.81 -17.71
C LEU A 243 -21.50 20.38 -18.45
N ARG A 244 -21.52 21.69 -18.73
CA ARG A 244 -20.35 22.40 -19.33
C ARG A 244 -19.14 22.34 -18.40
N HIS A 245 -19.36 22.53 -17.10
CA HIS A 245 -18.30 22.46 -16.12
C HIS A 245 -17.70 21.05 -16.06
N LEU A 246 -18.52 20.00 -15.94
CA LEU A 246 -18.08 18.60 -15.93
C LEU A 246 -17.28 18.24 -17.18
N GLY A 247 -17.77 18.61 -18.35
CA GLY A 247 -17.08 18.35 -19.62
C GLY A 247 -15.75 19.11 -19.81
N ALA A 248 -15.59 20.25 -19.13
CA ALA A 248 -14.38 21.05 -19.18
C ALA A 248 -13.41 20.75 -18.03
N GLN A 249 -13.84 20.00 -17.01
CA GLN A 249 -13.07 19.73 -15.82
C GLN A 249 -11.87 18.83 -16.11
N ARG A 250 -10.73 19.12 -15.47
CA ARG A 250 -9.55 18.26 -15.54
C ARG A 250 -9.78 17.01 -14.69
N GLN A 251 -9.55 15.85 -15.29
CA GLN A 251 -9.63 14.59 -14.57
C GLN A 251 -8.46 14.44 -13.59
N ARG A 252 -8.76 13.91 -12.40
CA ARG A 252 -7.74 13.51 -11.43
C ARG A 252 -7.27 12.10 -11.71
N ARG A 253 -5.95 11.90 -11.71
CA ARG A 253 -5.36 10.56 -11.84
C ARG A 253 -5.34 9.90 -10.48
N LEU A 254 -6.03 8.78 -10.35
CA LEU A 254 -5.98 7.94 -9.15
C LEU A 254 -4.94 6.84 -9.37
N GLY A 255 -3.97 6.73 -8.45
CA GLY A 255 -2.80 5.88 -8.59
C GLY A 255 -3.15 4.41 -8.85
N PHE A 256 -4.12 3.87 -8.12
CA PHE A 256 -4.50 2.46 -8.23
C PHE A 256 -5.15 2.08 -9.57
N ARG A 257 -5.77 3.03 -10.30
CA ARG A 257 -6.47 2.75 -11.57
C ARG A 257 -5.84 3.38 -12.81
N SER A 258 -4.98 4.36 -12.66
CA SER A 258 -4.48 5.18 -13.78
C SER A 258 -3.68 4.40 -14.84
N ARG A 259 -3.20 3.21 -14.48
CA ARG A 259 -2.40 2.33 -15.34
C ARG A 259 -3.03 0.94 -15.49
N ARG A 260 -4.31 0.81 -15.21
CA ARG A 260 -5.05 -0.45 -15.33
C ARG A 260 -6.29 -0.26 -16.20
N PRO A 261 -6.57 -1.19 -17.11
CA PRO A 261 -7.86 -1.28 -17.75
C PRO A 261 -8.94 -1.53 -16.70
N HIS A 262 -10.05 -0.81 -16.79
CA HIS A 262 -11.19 -1.03 -15.92
C HIS A 262 -12.50 -0.79 -16.66
N LEU A 263 -13.56 -1.43 -16.20
CA LEU A 263 -14.85 -1.43 -16.81
C LEU A 263 -15.94 -1.46 -15.75
N LEU A 264 -17.00 -0.71 -15.95
CA LEU A 264 -18.25 -0.81 -15.21
C LEU A 264 -19.27 -1.54 -16.08
N ALA A 265 -19.86 -2.59 -15.55
CA ALA A 265 -20.80 -3.42 -16.28
C ALA A 265 -22.09 -2.65 -16.58
N GLN A 266 -22.49 -2.59 -17.84
CA GLN A 266 -23.78 -2.08 -18.28
C GLN A 266 -24.77 -3.22 -18.50
N GLN A 267 -24.32 -4.30 -19.13
CA GLN A 267 -25.12 -5.50 -19.32
C GLN A 267 -24.33 -6.71 -18.81
N VAL A 268 -25.02 -7.60 -18.14
CA VAL A 268 -24.46 -8.83 -17.60
C VAL A 268 -25.36 -9.99 -17.95
N SER A 269 -24.78 -11.07 -18.43
CA SER A 269 -25.45 -12.35 -18.63
C SER A 269 -24.57 -13.49 -18.12
N TYR A 270 -25.19 -14.50 -17.55
CA TYR A 270 -24.51 -15.64 -16.96
C TYR A 270 -24.99 -16.94 -17.64
N THR A 271 -24.02 -17.72 -18.09
CA THR A 271 -24.29 -19.04 -18.67
C THR A 271 -23.58 -20.08 -17.81
N PRO A 272 -24.35 -20.96 -17.10
CA PRO A 272 -23.73 -22.03 -16.34
C PRO A 272 -23.02 -22.98 -17.30
N ASN A 273 -21.85 -23.48 -16.91
CA ASN A 273 -21.18 -24.53 -17.65
C ASN A 273 -22.01 -25.80 -17.51
N SER A 274 -22.64 -26.28 -18.60
CA SER A 274 -23.27 -27.57 -18.62
C SER A 274 -22.17 -28.64 -18.51
N SER A 275 -21.98 -29.18 -17.31
CA SER A 275 -21.16 -30.37 -17.14
C SER A 275 -21.84 -31.51 -17.90
N GLU A 276 -21.26 -31.92 -19.00
CA GLU A 276 -21.55 -33.24 -19.54
C GLU A 276 -21.24 -34.24 -18.42
N GLU A 277 -22.25 -35.01 -18.05
CA GLU A 277 -22.17 -36.10 -17.08
C GLU A 277 -21.05 -37.05 -17.54
N GLY A 278 -19.86 -36.92 -16.96
CA GLY A 278 -18.83 -37.95 -17.25
C GLY A 278 -17.36 -37.56 -17.03
N SER A 279 -17.00 -36.32 -16.71
CA SER A 279 -15.59 -36.01 -16.46
C SER A 279 -15.42 -35.50 -15.04
N GLY A 280 -14.79 -36.30 -14.17
CA GLY A 280 -14.64 -36.03 -12.77
C GLY A 280 -13.81 -34.78 -12.49
N GLY A 281 -14.34 -33.86 -11.68
CA GLY A 281 -13.56 -32.90 -10.93
C GLY A 281 -13.91 -31.43 -11.08
N ALA A 282 -14.88 -31.00 -11.89
CA ALA A 282 -15.30 -29.59 -11.85
C ALA A 282 -16.27 -29.35 -10.68
N PRO A 283 -16.02 -28.36 -9.80
CA PRO A 283 -16.96 -27.99 -8.73
C PRO A 283 -18.29 -27.58 -9.36
N MET A 284 -19.38 -28.24 -8.93
CA MET A 284 -20.73 -27.94 -9.38
C MET A 284 -21.04 -26.46 -9.17
N GLY A 285 -21.36 -25.75 -10.27
CA GLY A 285 -21.90 -24.39 -10.20
C GLY A 285 -21.07 -23.27 -10.80
N LEU A 286 -19.92 -23.53 -11.42
CA LEU A 286 -19.18 -22.49 -12.13
C LEU A 286 -19.75 -22.26 -13.54
N GLY A 287 -19.62 -21.02 -14.02
CA GLY A 287 -20.14 -20.63 -15.33
C GLY A 287 -19.32 -19.53 -16.00
N THR A 288 -19.75 -19.18 -17.20
CA THR A 288 -19.18 -18.07 -17.94
C THR A 288 -20.04 -16.83 -17.78
N LEU A 289 -19.43 -15.75 -17.27
CA LEU A 289 -20.04 -14.45 -17.11
C LEU A 289 -19.69 -13.58 -18.33
N ARG A 290 -20.70 -13.08 -19.03
CA ARG A 290 -20.53 -12.10 -20.10
C ARG A 290 -20.84 -10.72 -19.57
N VAL A 291 -19.89 -9.81 -19.68
CA VAL A 291 -20.00 -8.45 -19.16
C VAL A 291 -19.75 -7.46 -20.27
N SER A 292 -20.72 -6.61 -20.55
CA SER A 292 -20.60 -5.57 -21.57
C SER A 292 -20.42 -4.20 -20.94
N GLY A 293 -19.49 -3.40 -21.48
CA GLY A 293 -19.23 -2.05 -21.00
C GLY A 293 -18.10 -1.36 -21.75
N TYR A 294 -17.81 -0.10 -21.37
CA TYR A 294 -16.75 0.69 -21.99
C TYR A 294 -15.40 0.47 -21.31
N VAL A 295 -14.37 0.19 -22.10
CA VAL A 295 -12.98 0.10 -21.61
C VAL A 295 -12.48 1.49 -21.22
N ARG A 296 -11.94 1.60 -19.98
CA ARG A 296 -11.40 2.83 -19.39
C ARG A 296 -9.98 2.64 -18.93
N GLY A 297 -9.24 3.72 -18.75
CA GLY A 297 -7.87 3.71 -18.25
C GLY A 297 -6.83 3.38 -19.32
N CYS A 298 -6.54 2.12 -19.53
CA CYS A 298 -5.58 1.58 -20.50
C CYS A 298 -6.24 0.57 -21.44
N PRO A 299 -5.58 0.16 -22.54
CA PRO A 299 -6.03 -0.94 -23.38
C PRO A 299 -6.16 -2.24 -22.59
N LEU A 300 -7.17 -3.06 -22.89
CA LEU A 300 -7.45 -4.33 -22.22
C LEU A 300 -7.00 -5.50 -23.06
N GLN A 301 -6.09 -6.30 -22.54
CA GLN A 301 -5.65 -7.56 -23.15
C GLN A 301 -6.47 -8.74 -22.64
N VAL A 302 -6.73 -9.71 -23.54
CA VAL A 302 -7.51 -10.90 -23.20
C VAL A 302 -6.71 -11.90 -22.36
N ASP A 303 -5.37 -11.93 -22.47
CA ASP A 303 -4.50 -12.88 -21.79
C ASP A 303 -4.22 -12.52 -20.32
N ARG A 304 -4.59 -11.31 -19.90
CA ARG A 304 -4.44 -10.86 -18.52
C ARG A 304 -5.60 -11.24 -17.63
N LEU A 305 -5.32 -11.31 -16.35
CA LEU A 305 -6.32 -11.56 -15.32
C LEU A 305 -7.20 -10.33 -15.06
N VAL A 306 -8.42 -10.58 -14.64
CA VAL A 306 -9.41 -9.57 -14.26
C VAL A 306 -9.85 -9.80 -12.83
N HIS A 307 -9.88 -8.75 -12.05
CA HIS A 307 -10.41 -8.75 -10.69
C HIS A 307 -11.86 -8.28 -10.68
N ILE A 308 -12.75 -9.04 -10.06
CA ILE A 308 -14.11 -8.64 -9.72
C ILE A 308 -14.14 -8.26 -8.24
N SER A 309 -14.52 -7.01 -7.94
CA SER A 309 -14.51 -6.49 -6.56
C SER A 309 -15.33 -7.36 -5.61
N GLY A 310 -14.66 -7.93 -4.61
CA GLY A 310 -15.28 -8.79 -3.59
C GLY A 310 -15.37 -10.28 -3.93
N PHE A 311 -15.10 -10.69 -5.17
CA PHE A 311 -15.21 -12.09 -5.59
C PHE A 311 -13.87 -12.74 -5.95
N GLY A 312 -12.85 -11.95 -6.26
CA GLY A 312 -11.52 -12.46 -6.57
C GLY A 312 -11.08 -12.23 -8.00
N ASP A 313 -10.10 -13.04 -8.43
CA ASP A 313 -9.42 -12.91 -9.70
C ASP A 313 -9.88 -14.01 -10.68
N PHE A 314 -10.10 -13.65 -11.95
CA PHE A 314 -10.64 -14.52 -12.97
C PHE A 314 -9.88 -14.34 -14.28
N GLN A 315 -10.02 -15.34 -15.19
CA GLN A 315 -9.46 -15.32 -16.52
C GLN A 315 -10.50 -14.91 -17.57
N LEU A 316 -10.03 -14.31 -18.66
CA LEU A 316 -10.85 -14.05 -19.84
C LEU A 316 -10.67 -15.15 -20.88
N SER A 317 -11.72 -15.49 -21.62
CA SER A 317 -11.65 -16.39 -22.78
C SER A 317 -11.68 -15.64 -24.10
N GLN A 318 -12.48 -14.57 -24.17
CA GLN A 318 -12.77 -13.85 -25.40
C GLN A 318 -13.20 -12.42 -25.11
N ILE A 319 -12.90 -11.52 -26.05
CA ILE A 319 -13.40 -10.15 -26.07
C ILE A 319 -14.12 -9.92 -27.39
N ASP A 320 -15.39 -9.49 -27.30
CA ASP A 320 -16.24 -9.18 -28.45
C ASP A 320 -16.49 -7.67 -28.56
N ALA A 321 -16.78 -7.21 -29.78
CA ALA A 321 -17.21 -5.84 -30.03
C ALA A 321 -18.68 -5.80 -30.45
N PRO A 322 -19.60 -5.60 -29.52
CA PRO A 322 -20.99 -5.30 -29.83
C PRO A 322 -21.17 -3.86 -30.35
N ILE A 323 -22.36 -3.56 -30.82
CA ILE A 323 -22.70 -2.20 -31.27
C ILE A 323 -22.71 -1.25 -30.08
N ASP A 324 -22.10 -0.05 -30.24
CA ASP A 324 -22.10 1.00 -29.22
C ASP A 324 -23.52 1.49 -28.93
N PRO A 325 -24.04 1.31 -27.70
CA PRO A 325 -25.41 1.71 -27.37
C PRO A 325 -25.58 3.22 -27.27
N LEU A 326 -24.47 4.01 -27.14
CA LEU A 326 -24.49 5.45 -26.98
C LEU A 326 -23.67 6.18 -28.09
N PRO A 327 -23.99 6.00 -29.38
CA PRO A 327 -23.23 6.67 -30.44
C PRO A 327 -23.43 8.17 -30.41
N LEU A 328 -22.38 8.98 -30.58
CA LEU A 328 -22.48 10.45 -30.62
C LEU A 328 -23.18 10.97 -31.88
N ASN A 329 -23.02 10.26 -32.99
CA ASN A 329 -23.71 10.53 -34.24
C ASN A 329 -24.61 9.36 -34.56
N SER A 330 -25.92 9.53 -34.51
CA SER A 330 -26.82 8.61 -35.17
C SER A 330 -26.51 8.67 -36.67
N MET A 331 -25.80 7.69 -37.17
CA MET A 331 -25.76 7.53 -38.63
C MET A 331 -27.18 7.21 -39.08
N THR A 332 -27.93 8.21 -39.48
CA THR A 332 -28.98 7.96 -40.46
C THR A 332 -28.27 7.29 -41.65
N PRO A 333 -28.71 6.09 -42.09
CA PRO A 333 -28.13 5.49 -43.26
C PRO A 333 -28.28 6.51 -44.38
N ARG A 334 -27.16 7.00 -44.93
CA ARG A 334 -27.20 7.83 -46.12
C ARG A 334 -27.91 7.01 -47.17
N PRO A 335 -29.03 7.50 -47.74
CA PRO A 335 -29.62 6.82 -48.88
C PRO A 335 -28.53 6.71 -49.96
N ALA A 336 -28.28 5.47 -50.38
CA ALA A 336 -27.34 5.20 -51.46
C ALA A 336 -27.67 6.06 -52.62
N LYS A 337 -26.73 6.90 -53.07
CA LYS A 337 -26.90 7.65 -54.33
C LYS A 337 -27.05 6.61 -55.46
N PRO A 338 -28.13 6.67 -56.25
CA PRO A 338 -28.23 5.83 -57.43
C PRO A 338 -27.23 6.34 -58.48
N GLY A 339 -26.30 5.54 -58.89
CA GLY A 339 -25.44 5.89 -59.99
C GLY A 339 -24.10 5.21 -60.07
N LYS A 340 -24.02 3.99 -60.51
CA LYS A 340 -23.29 3.49 -61.68
C LYS A 340 -23.32 1.99 -61.70
N GLU A 341 -23.94 1.48 -62.75
CA GLU A 341 -23.90 0.11 -63.14
C GLU A 341 -22.46 -0.35 -63.40
N GLY A 342 -22.14 -1.50 -62.89
CA GLY A 342 -20.92 -2.22 -63.14
C GLY A 342 -21.08 -3.62 -62.55
N ASP A 343 -21.33 -4.54 -63.43
CA ASP A 343 -21.54 -5.98 -63.28
C ASP A 343 -20.63 -6.57 -62.17
N VAL A 344 -21.22 -7.33 -61.27
CA VAL A 344 -20.67 -8.60 -60.78
C VAL A 344 -21.77 -9.41 -60.09
N ASP A 345 -22.00 -10.56 -60.61
CA ASP A 345 -22.64 -11.78 -60.20
C ASP A 345 -23.53 -11.83 -58.93
N MET A 346 -24.79 -12.12 -59.22
CA MET A 346 -25.77 -12.67 -58.31
C MET A 346 -25.30 -14.04 -57.80
N GLN A 347 -25.16 -14.17 -56.47
CA GLN A 347 -25.46 -15.44 -55.78
C GLN A 347 -26.39 -15.14 -54.64
N ASP A 348 -27.56 -15.68 -54.80
CA ASP A 348 -28.73 -15.77 -53.96
C ASP A 348 -28.38 -16.34 -52.55
N GLY A 349 -28.92 -15.70 -51.51
CA GLY A 349 -28.82 -16.21 -50.16
C GLY A 349 -29.40 -15.20 -49.17
N GLY A 350 -30.73 -15.01 -49.23
CA GLY A 350 -31.44 -14.33 -48.12
C GLY A 350 -31.26 -15.07 -46.85
N VAL A 351 -30.57 -14.47 -45.89
CA VAL A 351 -30.62 -14.86 -44.47
C VAL A 351 -30.50 -13.55 -43.67
N ASP A 352 -31.41 -13.39 -42.79
CA ASP A 352 -31.44 -12.37 -41.73
C ASP A 352 -30.05 -11.92 -41.30
N GLU A 353 -29.66 -10.66 -41.54
CA GLU A 353 -28.55 -10.02 -40.89
C GLU A 353 -28.88 -9.89 -39.39
N VAL A 354 -28.82 -10.99 -38.68
CA VAL A 354 -28.53 -10.99 -37.27
C VAL A 354 -27.17 -10.35 -37.17
N ALA A 355 -27.10 -9.12 -36.66
CA ALA A 355 -25.88 -8.37 -36.49
C ALA A 355 -24.82 -9.24 -35.81
N SER A 356 -23.90 -9.81 -36.60
CA SER A 356 -22.90 -10.75 -36.11
C SER A 356 -21.94 -9.98 -35.18
N VAL A 357 -21.99 -10.27 -33.90
CA VAL A 357 -21.06 -9.74 -32.92
C VAL A 357 -19.64 -10.08 -33.38
N ARG A 358 -18.85 -9.04 -33.64
CA ARG A 358 -17.47 -9.23 -34.09
C ARG A 358 -16.57 -9.63 -32.94
N VAL A 359 -15.98 -10.82 -32.99
CA VAL A 359 -14.95 -11.25 -32.05
C VAL A 359 -13.69 -10.43 -32.32
N LEU A 360 -13.19 -9.72 -31.30
CA LEU A 360 -11.96 -8.93 -31.37
C LEU A 360 -10.73 -9.78 -31.08
N MET A 361 -10.76 -10.50 -29.97
CA MET A 361 -9.62 -11.29 -29.50
C MET A 361 -10.10 -12.55 -28.77
N LYS A 362 -9.32 -13.62 -28.91
CA LYS A 362 -9.46 -14.85 -28.12
C LYS A 362 -8.19 -15.04 -27.31
N ALA A 363 -8.33 -15.59 -26.11
CA ALA A 363 -7.21 -15.89 -25.25
C ALA A 363 -6.31 -16.98 -25.86
N ASP A 364 -5.00 -16.75 -25.84
CA ASP A 364 -4.00 -17.71 -26.25
C ASP A 364 -3.60 -18.56 -25.02
N PRO A 365 -3.81 -19.89 -25.04
CA PRO A 365 -3.46 -20.74 -23.89
C PRO A 365 -1.99 -20.65 -23.48
N ALA A 366 -1.08 -20.33 -24.40
CA ALA A 366 0.35 -20.22 -24.15
C ALA A 366 0.75 -18.90 -23.48
N ARG A 367 -0.03 -17.82 -23.69
CA ARG A 367 0.24 -16.48 -23.18
C ARG A 367 -0.62 -16.10 -21.96
N ARG A 368 -1.67 -16.87 -21.72
CA ARG A 368 -2.64 -16.61 -20.65
C ARG A 368 -1.99 -16.66 -19.28
N GLU A 369 -2.19 -15.64 -18.46
CA GLU A 369 -1.68 -15.60 -17.10
C GLU A 369 -2.35 -16.66 -16.21
N SER A 370 -1.56 -17.31 -15.34
CA SER A 370 -2.05 -18.31 -14.39
C SER A 370 -2.81 -17.65 -13.23
N LEU A 371 -3.88 -18.31 -12.77
CA LEU A 371 -4.61 -17.92 -11.55
C LEU A 371 -3.90 -18.33 -10.25
N GLN A 372 -2.75 -19.01 -10.35
CA GLN A 372 -2.03 -19.50 -9.19
C GLN A 372 -1.61 -18.34 -8.27
N ALA A 373 -2.25 -18.27 -7.11
CA ALA A 373 -2.02 -17.22 -6.11
C ALA A 373 -0.85 -17.54 -5.18
N GLU A 374 -0.63 -18.84 -4.91
CA GLU A 374 0.39 -19.31 -4.00
C GLU A 374 1.64 -19.74 -4.77
N ALA A 375 2.80 -19.60 -4.16
CA ALA A 375 4.03 -20.17 -4.68
C ALA A 375 4.00 -21.69 -4.52
N GLU A 376 4.41 -22.43 -5.54
CA GLU A 376 4.63 -23.87 -5.39
C GLU A 376 5.85 -24.06 -4.49
N VAL A 377 5.66 -24.87 -3.44
CA VAL A 377 6.76 -25.27 -2.58
C VAL A 377 7.58 -26.31 -3.33
N ASP A 378 8.81 -25.97 -3.64
CA ASP A 378 9.76 -26.95 -4.15
C ASP A 378 10.04 -27.97 -3.03
N PRO A 379 9.68 -29.25 -3.17
CA PRO A 379 9.94 -30.23 -2.15
C PRO A 379 11.44 -30.42 -1.87
N MET A 380 12.29 -29.99 -2.80
CA MET A 380 13.76 -30.04 -2.67
C MET A 380 14.36 -28.81 -1.97
N ASP A 381 13.59 -27.73 -1.78
CA ASP A 381 14.07 -26.46 -1.18
C ASP A 381 14.51 -26.61 0.30
N GLY A 382 14.10 -27.68 0.95
CA GLY A 382 14.50 -28.02 2.30
C GLY A 382 15.68 -29.00 2.41
N GLU A 383 16.15 -29.57 1.32
CA GLU A 383 17.31 -30.46 1.32
C GLU A 383 18.59 -29.60 1.27
N GLN A 384 19.44 -29.81 2.27
CA GLN A 384 20.81 -29.27 2.21
C GLN A 384 21.56 -29.99 1.08
N THR A 385 21.57 -29.35 -0.07
CA THR A 385 22.46 -29.80 -1.14
C THR A 385 23.90 -29.47 -0.75
N TRP A 386 24.72 -30.51 -0.63
CA TRP A 386 26.16 -30.32 -0.51
C TRP A 386 26.63 -29.57 -1.75
N PRO A 387 27.52 -28.54 -1.59
CA PRO A 387 28.04 -27.81 -2.73
C PRO A 387 28.67 -28.77 -3.72
N THR A 388 28.38 -28.56 -4.98
CA THR A 388 28.97 -29.36 -6.07
C THR A 388 30.47 -29.08 -6.16
N ASP A 389 31.25 -30.04 -6.67
CA ASP A 389 32.68 -29.87 -6.86
C ASP A 389 33.03 -28.62 -7.70
N THR A 390 32.16 -28.22 -8.63
CA THR A 390 32.27 -26.98 -9.40
C THR A 390 32.09 -25.73 -8.56
N GLU A 391 31.12 -25.70 -7.67
CA GLU A 391 30.91 -24.59 -6.73
C GLU A 391 32.06 -24.48 -5.72
N LEU A 392 32.63 -25.61 -5.29
CA LEU A 392 33.82 -25.63 -4.43
C LEU A 392 35.04 -25.06 -5.13
N LEU A 393 35.25 -25.41 -6.43
CA LEU A 393 36.32 -24.85 -7.24
C LEU A 393 36.14 -23.34 -7.48
N GLU A 394 34.94 -22.88 -7.80
CA GLU A 394 34.61 -21.46 -7.95
C GLU A 394 34.83 -20.69 -6.66
N ALA A 395 34.41 -21.26 -5.51
CA ALA A 395 34.65 -20.66 -4.20
C ALA A 395 36.15 -20.60 -3.84
N GLU A 396 36.97 -21.62 -4.24
CA GLU A 396 38.40 -21.59 -4.07
C GLU A 396 39.08 -20.57 -5.00
N GLU A 397 38.64 -20.45 -6.25
CA GLU A 397 39.12 -19.42 -7.19
C GLU A 397 38.74 -18.02 -6.73
N ALA A 398 37.52 -17.81 -6.24
CA ALA A 398 37.08 -16.56 -5.62
C ALA A 398 37.89 -16.23 -4.35
N ARG A 399 38.29 -17.23 -3.60
CA ARG A 399 39.19 -17.08 -2.42
C ARG A 399 40.60 -16.70 -2.82
N LYS A 400 41.12 -17.28 -3.92
CA LYS A 400 42.43 -16.96 -4.48
C LYS A 400 42.49 -15.59 -5.17
N SER A 401 41.38 -15.15 -5.74
CA SER A 401 41.26 -13.84 -6.40
C SER A 401 41.06 -12.69 -5.40
N LYS A 402 40.62 -12.96 -4.16
CA LYS A 402 40.54 -11.95 -3.11
C LYS A 402 41.97 -11.47 -2.79
N ARG A 403 42.27 -10.23 -3.13
CA ARG A 403 43.52 -9.55 -2.78
C ARG A 403 43.80 -9.69 -1.29
N VAL A 404 45.03 -10.13 -0.96
CA VAL A 404 45.52 -10.18 0.40
C VAL A 404 45.53 -8.76 0.97
N MET A 405 44.56 -8.42 1.79
CA MET A 405 44.57 -7.15 2.54
C MET A 405 45.62 -7.18 3.63
N LYS A 406 46.38 -6.12 3.76
CA LYS A 406 47.28 -5.93 4.90
C LYS A 406 46.45 -5.60 6.14
N VAL A 407 46.18 -6.61 6.92
CA VAL A 407 45.49 -6.48 8.21
C VAL A 407 46.47 -5.96 9.27
N PRO A 408 46.11 -5.00 10.13
CA PRO A 408 46.94 -4.52 11.23
C PRO A 408 47.44 -5.66 12.11
N LYS A 409 48.67 -5.62 12.54
CA LYS A 409 49.25 -6.65 13.44
C LYS A 409 48.47 -6.71 14.74
N GLY A 410 47.88 -7.88 15.07
CA GLY A 410 47.08 -8.11 16.27
C GLY A 410 45.59 -8.37 16.03
N THR A 411 45.13 -8.33 14.77
CA THR A 411 43.76 -8.66 14.42
C THR A 411 43.61 -10.18 14.25
N SER A 412 42.63 -10.79 14.88
CA SER A 412 42.32 -12.21 14.67
C SER A 412 41.69 -12.45 13.29
N ASP A 413 41.87 -13.68 12.74
CA ASP A 413 41.30 -14.06 11.46
C ASP A 413 39.77 -13.82 11.39
N TYR A 414 39.05 -13.97 12.50
CA TYR A 414 37.64 -13.67 12.64
C TYR A 414 37.33 -12.17 12.51
N GLN A 415 38.17 -11.32 13.03
CA GLN A 415 37.99 -9.85 12.91
C GLN A 415 38.39 -9.34 11.54
N ALA A 416 39.35 -10.00 10.86
CA ALA A 416 39.78 -9.65 9.51
C ALA A 416 38.67 -9.79 8.46
N THR A 417 37.73 -10.70 8.67
CA THR A 417 36.58 -10.90 7.78
C THR A 417 35.52 -9.79 7.85
N TRP A 418 35.61 -8.89 8.81
CA TRP A 418 34.69 -7.77 9.01
C TRP A 418 35.18 -6.43 8.47
N ILE A 419 36.36 -6.40 7.90
CA ILE A 419 36.93 -5.21 7.28
C ILE A 419 36.38 -5.13 5.86
N VAL A 420 35.49 -4.20 5.62
CA VAL A 420 34.87 -3.95 4.31
C VAL A 420 35.80 -3.05 3.49
N ASP A 421 36.00 -3.39 2.22
CA ASP A 421 36.75 -2.55 1.29
C ASP A 421 35.99 -1.26 1.02
N GLU A 422 36.56 -0.12 1.35
CA GLU A 422 36.01 1.22 1.06
C GLU A 422 35.99 1.58 -0.45
N ASP A 423 36.47 0.70 -1.31
CA ASP A 423 36.63 0.97 -2.76
C ASP A 423 35.43 0.48 -3.63
N GLU A 424 34.40 -0.16 -3.06
CA GLU A 424 33.22 -0.59 -3.82
C GLU A 424 31.99 0.35 -3.72
N GLU A 425 32.09 1.48 -3.03
CA GLU A 425 30.97 2.45 -2.92
C GLU A 425 30.98 3.59 -3.94
N SER A 426 31.74 3.50 -5.02
CA SER A 426 31.82 4.62 -5.97
C SER A 426 31.60 4.24 -7.42
N THR A 427 30.52 3.57 -7.78
CA THR A 427 29.98 3.61 -9.16
C THR A 427 28.53 3.16 -9.23
N ASP A 428 27.59 3.97 -8.72
CA ASP A 428 26.19 3.92 -9.18
C ASP A 428 25.31 5.06 -8.60
N ASP A 429 25.84 6.27 -8.43
CA ASP A 429 25.05 7.45 -8.05
C ASP A 429 25.26 8.61 -9.03
N GLU A 430 24.90 8.40 -10.30
CA GLU A 430 24.57 9.50 -11.22
C GLU A 430 23.32 9.13 -11.98
N ASP A 431 22.14 9.38 -11.38
CA ASP A 431 20.86 9.65 -12.07
C ASP A 431 19.64 9.68 -11.12
N ASP A 432 19.71 10.38 -9.98
CA ASP A 432 18.51 10.65 -9.16
C ASP A 432 18.50 12.07 -8.56
N GLU A 433 18.82 13.10 -9.35
CA GLU A 433 18.41 14.47 -9.07
C GLU A 433 17.19 14.82 -9.93
N ASP A 434 16.00 14.45 -9.46
CA ASP A 434 14.76 15.19 -9.70
C ASP A 434 13.62 14.46 -8.99
N LEU A 435 13.27 14.93 -7.81
CA LEU A 435 11.98 14.87 -7.14
C LEU A 435 12.11 14.77 -5.60
N MET A 436 12.76 15.75 -4.99
CA MET A 436 12.49 16.09 -3.58
C MET A 436 12.01 17.54 -3.53
N MET A 437 10.71 17.73 -3.46
CA MET A 437 10.08 18.91 -2.88
C MET A 437 10.01 18.71 -1.37
N ASP A 438 10.83 19.39 -0.69
CA ASP A 438 10.66 20.33 0.41
C ASP A 438 9.38 20.15 1.25
N GLU A 439 9.56 19.63 2.45
CA GLU A 439 8.78 19.95 3.64
C GLU A 439 9.70 19.91 4.85
N SER A 440 10.25 21.09 5.13
CA SER A 440 10.88 21.44 6.38
C SER A 440 9.85 21.41 7.52
N ILE A 441 10.07 20.57 8.51
CA ILE A 441 9.47 20.75 9.84
C ILE A 441 10.60 20.80 10.85
N ASP A 442 10.77 22.00 11.41
CA ASP A 442 11.55 22.27 12.60
C ASP A 442 11.18 21.32 13.74
N GLY A 443 12.18 20.76 14.35
CA GLY A 443 12.07 19.99 15.57
C GLY A 443 13.31 20.22 16.41
N GLU A 444 13.16 21.08 17.40
CA GLU A 444 14.17 21.55 18.32
C GLU A 444 15.02 20.42 18.94
N ASP A 445 16.32 20.61 18.84
CA ASP A 445 17.37 19.94 19.59
C ASP A 445 17.20 20.16 21.09
N LEU A 446 17.15 19.08 21.84
CA LEU A 446 17.52 19.05 23.24
C LEU A 446 18.81 18.25 23.39
N ASP A 447 19.87 19.02 23.28
CA ASP A 447 21.23 18.69 23.68
C ASP A 447 21.27 18.38 25.19
N SER A 448 21.68 17.19 25.56
CA SER A 448 22.16 16.89 26.90
C SER A 448 23.54 16.24 26.79
N GLN A 449 24.52 17.11 26.77
CA GLN A 449 25.89 16.80 27.12
C GLN A 449 25.93 16.09 28.46
N VAL A 450 26.56 14.95 28.51
CA VAL A 450 27.05 14.37 29.77
C VAL A 450 28.56 14.25 29.64
N ASP A 451 29.20 15.12 30.36
CA ASP A 451 30.64 15.18 30.55
C ASP A 451 31.26 13.82 30.94
N ALA A 452 32.28 13.46 30.21
CA ALA A 452 33.21 12.44 30.60
C ALA A 452 34.21 13.03 31.62
N ALA A 453 33.96 12.80 32.90
CA ALA A 453 34.97 13.03 33.92
C ALA A 453 35.80 11.75 34.09
N SER A 454 37.02 11.82 33.66
CA SER A 454 38.14 10.99 34.02
C SER A 454 38.39 11.10 35.55
N GLY A 455 38.42 9.97 36.25
CA GLY A 455 38.80 9.88 37.64
C GLY A 455 39.46 8.56 37.92
N GLY A 456 40.72 8.64 38.14
CA GLY A 456 41.71 7.64 38.34
C GLY A 456 41.49 6.61 39.44
N GLY A 457 42.25 5.57 39.33
CA GLY A 457 42.20 4.31 40.02
C GLY A 457 42.35 4.35 41.53
N SER A 458 41.90 3.31 42.09
CA SER A 458 42.60 2.62 43.14
C SER A 458 42.25 1.17 43.05
N ASP A 459 43.27 0.39 42.78
CA ASP A 459 43.29 -1.05 42.98
C ASP A 459 43.10 -1.28 44.44
N GLU A 460 41.92 -1.75 44.86
CA GLU A 460 41.75 -2.51 46.05
C GLU A 460 41.46 -3.95 45.65
N GLU A 461 42.47 -4.76 45.74
CA GLU A 461 42.44 -6.21 45.73
C GLU A 461 41.49 -6.67 46.84
N ASP A 462 40.23 -6.91 46.51
CA ASP A 462 39.34 -7.70 47.36
C ASP A 462 39.73 -9.18 47.14
N GLU A 463 40.44 -9.74 48.10
CA GLU A 463 40.71 -11.15 48.27
C GLU A 463 39.38 -11.93 48.15
N GLU A 464 39.13 -12.47 46.96
CA GLU A 464 38.16 -13.55 46.81
C GLU A 464 38.73 -14.78 47.47
N GLU A 465 38.20 -15.15 48.66
CA GLU A 465 38.35 -16.50 49.17
C GLU A 465 37.75 -17.47 48.15
N GLU A 466 38.59 -17.96 47.22
CA GLU A 466 38.36 -19.15 46.47
C GLU A 466 38.27 -20.36 47.42
N LEU A 467 37.07 -20.61 47.93
CA LEU A 467 36.74 -21.93 48.43
C LEU A 467 36.63 -22.85 47.22
N ASN A 468 37.78 -23.39 46.81
CA ASN A 468 37.92 -24.58 46.00
C ASN A 468 37.17 -25.75 46.66
N SER A 469 35.91 -25.98 46.23
CA SER A 469 35.25 -27.28 46.40
C SER A 469 34.73 -27.76 45.05
N THR A 470 35.61 -28.34 44.29
CA THR A 470 35.29 -29.33 43.28
C THR A 470 34.86 -30.60 44.02
N SER A 471 33.60 -30.90 43.98
CA SER A 471 32.87 -32.14 44.29
C SER A 471 31.81 -31.93 45.34
N ASP A 472 30.63 -31.95 44.93
CA ASP A 472 29.32 -32.14 45.53
C ASP A 472 28.32 -30.99 45.29
N LYS A 473 28.00 -30.78 44.03
CA LYS A 473 26.93 -29.82 43.67
C LYS A 473 25.55 -30.25 44.20
N GLY A 474 25.34 -31.56 44.44
CA GLY A 474 24.08 -32.07 45.00
C GLY A 474 23.89 -31.74 46.48
N GLY A 475 24.96 -31.74 47.29
CA GLY A 475 24.89 -31.47 48.74
C GLY A 475 24.68 -30.01 49.11
N ALA A 476 25.16 -29.08 48.29
CA ALA A 476 24.95 -27.64 48.52
C ALA A 476 23.51 -27.19 48.23
N ASP A 477 22.89 -27.75 47.22
CA ASP A 477 21.50 -27.48 46.85
C ASP A 477 20.52 -28.06 47.87
N GLN A 478 20.77 -29.29 48.37
CA GLN A 478 19.97 -29.92 49.44
C GLN A 478 20.04 -29.11 50.74
N ARG A 479 21.20 -28.65 51.15
CA ARG A 479 21.35 -27.78 52.35
C ARG A 479 20.67 -26.42 52.20
N TYR A 480 20.54 -25.90 50.97
CA TYR A 480 19.80 -24.67 50.70
C TYR A 480 18.29 -24.90 50.83
N ASP A 481 17.77 -26.00 50.29
CA ASP A 481 16.37 -26.37 50.34
C ASP A 481 15.91 -26.79 51.76
N GLU A 482 16.76 -27.42 52.59
CA GLU A 482 16.49 -27.76 54.01
C GLU A 482 16.17 -26.53 54.88
N HIS A 483 16.59 -25.34 54.48
CA HIS A 483 16.32 -24.10 55.20
C HIS A 483 15.12 -23.30 54.64
N MET A 484 14.38 -23.88 53.71
CA MET A 484 13.21 -23.27 53.14
C MET A 484 11.91 -23.84 53.68
N ASP A 485 11.00 -22.97 54.10
CA ASP A 485 9.64 -23.32 54.44
C ASP A 485 8.73 -23.07 53.22
N GLU A 486 8.21 -24.10 52.56
CA GLU A 486 7.34 -24.06 51.39
C GLU A 486 6.05 -23.27 51.64
N ALA A 487 5.55 -23.29 52.89
CA ALA A 487 4.34 -22.59 53.26
C ALA A 487 4.59 -21.07 53.31
N GLU A 488 5.72 -20.63 53.90
CA GLU A 488 6.11 -19.22 53.92
C GLU A 488 6.38 -18.69 52.49
N GLU A 489 6.98 -19.52 51.65
CA GLU A 489 7.24 -19.14 50.25
C GLU A 489 5.96 -19.01 49.43
N GLY A 490 4.99 -19.90 49.61
CA GLY A 490 3.67 -19.83 49.01
C GLY A 490 2.88 -18.58 49.45
N GLU A 491 2.92 -18.21 50.73
CA GLU A 491 2.33 -16.96 51.21
C GLU A 491 3.08 -15.72 50.68
N GLY A 492 4.40 -15.77 50.65
CA GLY A 492 5.23 -14.71 50.10
C GLY A 492 4.95 -14.45 48.63
N LEU A 493 4.75 -15.51 47.82
CA LEU A 493 4.37 -15.40 46.43
C LEU A 493 2.98 -14.76 46.25
N LYS A 494 2.00 -15.12 47.07
CA LYS A 494 0.67 -14.49 47.04
C LYS A 494 0.77 -13.00 47.35
N ARG A 495 1.44 -12.62 48.43
CA ARG A 495 1.67 -11.22 48.80
C ARG A 495 2.42 -10.44 47.70
N TYR A 496 3.41 -11.04 47.06
CA TYR A 496 4.14 -10.46 45.97
C TYR A 496 3.24 -10.24 44.76
N ARG A 497 2.39 -11.20 44.40
CA ARG A 497 1.43 -11.05 43.28
C ARG A 497 0.40 -9.99 43.57
N GLU A 498 -0.15 -9.93 44.78
CA GLU A 498 -1.10 -8.88 45.20
C GLU A 498 -0.47 -7.48 45.17
N ALA A 499 0.71 -7.31 45.74
CA ALA A 499 1.42 -6.05 45.71
C ALA A 499 1.77 -5.56 44.31
N ARG A 500 2.03 -6.50 43.38
CA ARG A 500 2.40 -6.20 42.01
C ARG A 500 1.21 -5.97 41.11
N ALA A 501 0.02 -6.45 41.43
CA ALA A 501 -1.16 -6.36 40.57
C ALA A 501 -1.46 -4.92 40.09
N ASN A 502 -1.21 -3.94 40.91
CA ASN A 502 -1.40 -2.52 40.61
C ASN A 502 -0.21 -1.86 39.85
N GLU A 503 0.96 -2.53 39.82
CA GLU A 503 2.20 -1.99 39.24
C GLU A 503 2.71 -2.77 38.01
N MET A 504 1.93 -3.73 37.50
CA MET A 504 2.33 -4.56 36.38
C MET A 504 2.53 -3.72 35.11
N PHE A 505 3.60 -4.01 34.40
CA PHE A 505 3.81 -3.47 33.06
C PHE A 505 2.86 -4.15 32.06
N PRO A 506 2.41 -3.45 31.02
CA PRO A 506 1.48 -4.01 30.03
C PRO A 506 1.99 -5.30 29.34
N ASP A 507 3.32 -5.44 29.24
CA ASP A 507 3.97 -6.59 28.59
C ASP A 507 4.41 -7.67 29.60
N GLU A 508 4.10 -7.53 30.87
CA GLU A 508 4.50 -8.45 31.93
C GLU A 508 3.66 -9.70 31.91
N VAL A 509 4.31 -10.85 32.07
CA VAL A 509 3.69 -12.16 32.03
C VAL A 509 4.20 -12.97 33.23
N ASP A 510 3.26 -13.55 33.97
CA ASP A 510 3.59 -14.46 35.06
C ASP A 510 3.97 -15.84 34.52
N THR A 511 4.91 -16.46 35.19
CA THR A 511 5.23 -17.87 35.05
C THR A 511 4.30 -18.69 35.94
N PRO A 512 3.48 -19.62 35.38
CA PRO A 512 2.67 -20.52 36.19
C PRO A 512 3.55 -21.58 36.89
N LEU A 513 3.08 -22.12 38.01
CA LEU A 513 3.76 -23.18 38.73
C LEU A 513 3.65 -24.53 37.98
N ASP A 514 2.53 -24.73 37.25
CA ASP A 514 2.19 -25.99 36.62
C ASP A 514 2.96 -26.28 35.32
N GLN A 515 3.51 -25.24 34.72
CA GLN A 515 4.16 -25.35 33.41
C GLN A 515 5.57 -24.74 33.46
N SER A 516 6.57 -25.54 33.09
CA SER A 516 7.96 -25.07 32.95
C SER A 516 8.05 -23.84 32.03
N ALA A 517 8.76 -22.81 32.51
CA ALA A 517 9.01 -21.60 31.74
C ALA A 517 9.82 -21.90 30.46
N LYS A 518 10.71 -22.87 30.50
CA LYS A 518 11.43 -23.38 29.33
C LYS A 518 10.49 -23.78 28.19
N ASN A 519 9.46 -24.61 28.51
CA ASN A 519 8.50 -25.08 27.49
C ASN A 519 7.61 -23.94 26.98
N ARG A 520 7.13 -23.10 27.89
CA ARG A 520 6.24 -21.99 27.56
C ARG A 520 6.90 -20.91 26.72
N PHE A 521 8.17 -20.58 27.00
CA PHE A 521 8.90 -19.51 26.36
C PHE A 521 10.04 -19.98 25.45
N GLN A 522 10.05 -21.26 25.04
CA GLN A 522 11.07 -21.85 24.17
C GLN A 522 11.39 -21.03 22.93
N ARG A 523 10.34 -20.45 22.30
CA ARG A 523 10.48 -19.64 21.08
C ARG A 523 10.87 -18.18 21.33
N TYR A 524 11.09 -17.81 22.60
CA TYR A 524 11.52 -16.48 22.96
C TYR A 524 13.02 -16.45 23.20
N ARG A 525 13.65 -15.33 22.89
CA ARG A 525 15.07 -15.10 23.16
C ARG A 525 15.32 -13.70 23.73
N GLY A 526 16.40 -13.55 24.48
CA GLY A 526 16.85 -12.28 25.03
C GLY A 526 17.58 -11.47 23.99
N LEU A 527 17.44 -10.15 24.03
CA LEU A 527 18.22 -9.20 23.26
C LEU A 527 18.91 -8.23 24.21
N LYS A 528 20.22 -8.01 24.03
CA LYS A 528 20.96 -6.96 24.78
C LYS A 528 20.39 -5.57 24.51
N SER A 529 20.06 -5.27 23.26
CA SER A 529 19.43 -4.04 22.86
C SER A 529 18.43 -4.30 21.74
N PHE A 530 17.21 -3.77 21.87
CA PHE A 530 16.20 -3.90 20.82
C PHE A 530 16.66 -3.21 19.52
N ARG A 531 17.39 -2.11 19.61
CA ARG A 531 17.85 -1.33 18.47
C ARG A 531 19.01 -2.00 17.74
N SER A 532 20.07 -2.37 18.46
CA SER A 532 21.36 -2.77 17.86
C SER A 532 21.57 -4.27 17.71
N SER A 533 20.85 -5.12 18.49
CA SER A 533 21.04 -6.58 18.37
C SER A 533 20.48 -7.09 17.05
N PRO A 534 21.22 -7.91 16.29
CA PRO A 534 20.77 -8.44 15.02
C PRO A 534 19.58 -9.40 15.20
N TRP A 535 18.72 -9.48 14.20
CA TRP A 535 17.66 -10.49 14.09
C TRP A 535 17.58 -10.95 12.64
N ASP A 536 17.84 -12.22 12.41
CA ASP A 536 17.75 -12.80 11.08
C ASP A 536 16.27 -12.86 10.61
N PRO A 537 15.90 -12.18 9.51
CA PRO A 537 14.53 -12.22 9.01
C PRO A 537 14.15 -13.58 8.39
N MET A 538 15.09 -14.47 8.10
CA MET A 538 14.81 -15.78 7.51
C MET A 538 14.73 -16.90 8.53
N GLU A 539 15.05 -16.62 9.80
CA GLU A 539 15.07 -17.63 10.86
C GLU A 539 13.67 -17.99 11.38
N ASN A 540 13.40 -19.27 11.56
CA ASN A 540 12.17 -19.82 12.16
C ASN A 540 10.86 -19.29 11.51
N LEU A 541 10.81 -19.31 10.20
CA LEU A 541 9.63 -18.92 9.43
C LEU A 541 8.49 -19.93 9.64
N PRO A 542 7.21 -19.48 9.67
CA PRO A 542 6.07 -20.39 9.67
C PRO A 542 5.91 -21.05 8.30
N ALA A 543 5.21 -22.17 8.25
CA ALA A 543 4.90 -22.90 7.01
C ALA A 543 4.23 -22.01 5.95
N ASP A 544 3.45 -21.01 6.35
CA ASP A 544 2.81 -20.07 5.42
C ASP A 544 3.81 -19.27 4.56
N TYR A 545 5.07 -19.11 5.03
CA TYR A 545 6.09 -18.37 4.27
C TYR A 545 6.61 -19.12 3.04
N SER A 546 6.45 -20.41 2.95
CA SER A 546 6.77 -21.17 1.74
C SER A 546 5.75 -20.94 0.62
N ARG A 547 4.52 -20.55 0.97
CA ARG A 547 3.41 -20.32 0.04
C ARG A 547 3.38 -18.90 -0.54
N ILE A 548 4.13 -17.96 0.03
CA ILE A 548 4.12 -16.56 -0.40
C ILE A 548 5.15 -16.31 -1.49
N PHE A 549 4.81 -15.38 -2.38
CA PHE A 549 5.74 -14.87 -3.37
C PHE A 549 6.67 -13.82 -2.75
N GLN A 550 7.97 -13.97 -3.00
CA GLN A 550 9.00 -13.05 -2.52
C GLN A 550 9.69 -12.38 -3.70
N PHE A 551 9.81 -11.07 -3.63
CA PHE A 551 10.57 -10.28 -4.61
C PHE A 551 12.04 -10.19 -4.21
N GLN A 552 12.94 -10.26 -5.15
CA GLN A 552 14.34 -9.87 -4.92
C GLN A 552 14.41 -8.37 -4.59
N SER A 553 13.68 -7.54 -5.34
CA SER A 553 13.50 -6.12 -5.08
C SER A 553 12.10 -5.69 -5.50
N PHE A 554 11.24 -5.42 -4.54
CA PHE A 554 9.87 -4.96 -4.80
C PHE A 554 9.83 -3.66 -5.61
N GLU A 555 10.66 -2.68 -5.25
CA GLU A 555 10.70 -1.38 -5.91
C GLU A 555 11.14 -1.46 -7.37
N ARG A 556 12.17 -2.26 -7.70
CA ARG A 556 12.61 -2.48 -9.09
C ARG A 556 11.52 -3.15 -9.91
N THR A 557 10.90 -4.20 -9.38
CA THR A 557 9.80 -4.90 -10.04
C THR A 557 8.60 -3.98 -10.25
N ARG A 558 8.23 -3.19 -9.24
CA ARG A 558 7.16 -2.20 -9.34
C ARG A 558 7.42 -1.20 -10.47
N ARG A 559 8.61 -0.60 -10.51
CA ARG A 559 8.98 0.36 -11.57
C ARG A 559 8.90 -0.28 -12.95
N ARG A 560 9.41 -1.50 -13.11
CA ARG A 560 9.37 -2.25 -14.38
C ARG A 560 7.93 -2.52 -14.81
N VAL A 561 7.11 -3.13 -13.98
CA VAL A 561 5.71 -3.48 -14.28
C VAL A 561 4.89 -2.24 -14.64
N LEU A 562 5.07 -1.13 -13.89
CA LEU A 562 4.37 0.12 -14.19
C LEU A 562 4.86 0.81 -15.47
N ALA A 563 6.12 0.61 -15.87
CA ALA A 563 6.65 1.12 -17.13
C ALA A 563 6.15 0.29 -18.32
N GLU A 564 6.13 -1.02 -18.21
CA GLU A 564 5.57 -1.95 -19.20
C GLU A 564 4.09 -1.68 -19.43
N ALA A 565 3.28 -1.57 -18.37
CA ALA A 565 1.86 -1.23 -18.46
C ALA A 565 1.59 0.15 -19.10
N ALA A 566 2.53 1.08 -19.07
CA ALA A 566 2.40 2.38 -19.73
C ALA A 566 2.74 2.34 -21.22
N GLN A 567 3.48 1.34 -21.67
CA GLN A 567 3.92 1.15 -23.06
C GLN A 567 3.03 0.17 -23.82
N GLU A 568 2.13 -0.54 -23.14
CA GLU A 568 1.19 -1.45 -23.78
C GLU A 568 0.20 -0.71 -24.64
N GLU A 569 0.23 -0.98 -25.95
CA GLU A 569 -0.69 -0.45 -26.95
C GLU A 569 -1.59 -1.56 -27.54
N GLU A 570 -1.33 -2.82 -27.24
CA GLU A 570 -2.12 -3.95 -27.72
C GLU A 570 -3.37 -4.16 -26.89
N GLY A 571 -4.46 -4.57 -27.52
CA GLY A 571 -5.70 -4.92 -26.83
C GLY A 571 -6.92 -4.11 -27.25
N ALA A 572 -8.03 -4.29 -26.54
CA ALA A 572 -9.23 -3.48 -26.72
C ALA A 572 -8.97 -2.04 -26.26
N MET A 573 -9.08 -1.09 -27.18
CA MET A 573 -8.70 0.30 -26.92
C MET A 573 -9.65 1.00 -25.96
N VAL A 574 -9.13 1.99 -25.27
CA VAL A 574 -9.91 2.86 -24.36
C VAL A 574 -11.02 3.56 -25.15
N GLY A 575 -12.24 3.46 -24.64
CA GLY A 575 -13.43 4.04 -25.25
C GLY A 575 -14.23 3.05 -26.09
N TRP A 576 -13.71 1.88 -26.37
CA TRP A 576 -14.48 0.86 -27.05
C TRP A 576 -15.52 0.24 -26.12
N TYR A 577 -16.69 -0.04 -26.69
CA TYR A 577 -17.72 -0.84 -26.04
C TYR A 577 -17.45 -2.30 -26.36
N VAL A 578 -17.22 -3.10 -25.32
CA VAL A 578 -16.80 -4.51 -25.46
C VAL A 578 -17.62 -5.42 -24.57
N THR A 579 -17.73 -6.68 -24.97
CA THR A 579 -18.25 -7.78 -24.13
C THR A 579 -17.10 -8.70 -23.75
N LEU A 580 -16.87 -8.82 -22.46
CA LEU A 580 -15.85 -9.69 -21.86
C LEU A 580 -16.49 -11.03 -21.49
N HIS A 581 -15.86 -12.12 -21.88
CA HIS A 581 -16.24 -13.46 -21.45
C HIS A 581 -15.30 -13.89 -20.32
N VAL A 582 -15.80 -13.84 -19.10
CA VAL A 582 -15.07 -14.24 -17.89
C VAL A 582 -15.43 -15.67 -17.56
N VAL A 583 -14.43 -16.54 -17.42
CA VAL A 583 -14.62 -17.98 -17.17
C VAL A 583 -14.54 -18.32 -15.69
N ASP A 584 -15.15 -19.44 -15.32
CA ASP A 584 -15.11 -20.03 -13.98
C ASP A 584 -15.62 -19.11 -12.86
N VAL A 585 -16.66 -18.35 -13.19
CA VAL A 585 -17.29 -17.41 -12.24
C VAL A 585 -18.39 -18.13 -11.45
N PRO A 586 -18.44 -17.94 -10.12
CA PRO A 586 -19.52 -18.49 -9.28
C PRO A 586 -20.86 -17.74 -9.52
N PRO A 587 -22.01 -18.41 -9.36
CA PRO A 587 -23.32 -17.82 -9.58
C PRO A 587 -23.64 -16.67 -8.59
N THR A 588 -22.97 -16.64 -7.44
CA THR A 588 -23.10 -15.59 -6.43
C THR A 588 -22.79 -14.19 -6.96
N VAL A 589 -21.97 -14.08 -8.02
CA VAL A 589 -21.70 -12.79 -8.71
C VAL A 589 -22.98 -12.28 -9.34
N MET A 590 -23.74 -13.14 -10.03
CA MET A 590 -24.99 -12.76 -10.67
C MET A 590 -26.09 -12.43 -9.62
N GLU A 591 -26.14 -13.17 -8.54
CA GLU A 591 -27.02 -12.87 -7.39
C GLU A 591 -26.73 -11.49 -6.80
N SER A 592 -25.45 -11.13 -6.66
CA SER A 592 -25.05 -9.81 -6.18
C SER A 592 -25.49 -8.68 -7.12
N VAL A 593 -25.38 -8.91 -8.44
CA VAL A 593 -25.84 -7.95 -9.44
C VAL A 593 -27.36 -7.81 -9.41
N GLN A 594 -28.11 -8.91 -9.28
CA GLN A 594 -29.56 -8.90 -9.16
C GLN A 594 -30.03 -8.21 -7.87
N ALA A 595 -29.24 -8.29 -6.80
CA ALA A 595 -29.46 -7.56 -5.55
C ALA A 595 -29.19 -6.06 -5.64
N GLY A 596 -28.88 -5.51 -6.82
CA GLY A 596 -28.69 -4.08 -7.02
C GLY A 596 -27.27 -3.58 -6.75
N ARG A 597 -26.25 -4.44 -6.84
CA ARG A 597 -24.86 -4.03 -6.66
C ARG A 597 -24.14 -3.84 -7.99
N PRO A 598 -23.38 -2.74 -8.14
CA PRO A 598 -22.63 -2.48 -9.35
C PRO A 598 -21.50 -3.47 -9.52
N LEU A 599 -21.34 -4.01 -10.71
CA LEU A 599 -20.25 -4.91 -11.06
C LEU A 599 -19.09 -4.14 -11.70
N VAL A 600 -17.95 -4.15 -11.03
CA VAL A 600 -16.73 -3.49 -11.47
C VAL A 600 -15.67 -4.53 -11.78
N LEU A 601 -15.10 -4.45 -12.98
CA LEU A 601 -13.98 -5.28 -13.43
C LEU A 601 -12.73 -4.40 -13.57
N ILE A 602 -11.62 -4.87 -13.02
CA ILE A 602 -10.31 -4.19 -13.11
C ILE A 602 -9.28 -5.21 -13.52
N SER A 603 -8.54 -4.95 -14.60
CA SER A 603 -7.46 -5.86 -15.02
C SER A 603 -6.27 -5.75 -14.08
N LEU A 604 -5.67 -6.89 -13.79
CA LEU A 604 -4.50 -6.99 -12.93
C LEU A 604 -3.21 -6.69 -13.70
N LEU A 605 -2.24 -6.18 -12.95
CA LEU A 605 -0.85 -6.09 -13.42
C LEU A 605 -0.12 -7.41 -13.11
N PRO A 606 0.99 -7.72 -13.80
CA PRO A 606 1.80 -8.90 -13.52
C PRO A 606 2.14 -9.02 -12.02
N HIS A 607 2.06 -10.22 -11.49
CA HIS A 607 2.28 -10.58 -10.08
C HIS A 607 1.18 -10.17 -9.09
N GLU A 608 0.17 -9.41 -9.47
CA GLU A 608 -0.87 -8.96 -8.52
C GLU A 608 -1.80 -10.07 -8.03
N GLN A 609 -1.87 -11.21 -8.73
CA GLN A 609 -2.61 -12.39 -8.27
C GLN A 609 -1.89 -13.15 -7.15
N LYS A 610 -0.56 -12.97 -7.02
CA LYS A 610 0.26 -13.73 -6.08
C LYS A 610 0.11 -13.23 -4.65
N MET A 611 0.07 -14.16 -3.70
CA MET A 611 -0.01 -13.86 -2.27
C MET A 611 1.34 -13.47 -1.70
N SER A 612 1.36 -12.45 -0.84
CA SER A 612 2.55 -12.03 -0.10
C SER A 612 2.18 -11.31 1.21
N VAL A 613 3.18 -10.81 1.95
CA VAL A 613 2.95 -10.02 3.15
C VAL A 613 2.86 -8.54 2.78
N MET A 614 1.68 -7.97 2.94
CA MET A 614 1.40 -6.57 2.64
C MET A 614 1.45 -5.72 3.90
N HIS A 615 2.07 -4.55 3.79
CA HIS A 615 2.18 -3.58 4.87
C HIS A 615 1.44 -2.30 4.51
N MET A 616 0.57 -1.86 5.40
CA MET A 616 -0.28 -0.68 5.24
C MET A 616 -0.04 0.27 6.40
N LEU A 617 0.18 1.54 6.10
CA LEU A 617 0.28 2.58 7.13
C LEU A 617 -1.10 3.15 7.38
N VAL A 618 -1.63 2.94 8.58
CA VAL A 618 -3.00 3.30 8.94
C VAL A 618 -3.02 4.22 10.15
N ARG A 619 -3.88 5.23 10.11
CA ARG A 619 -4.24 6.05 11.25
C ARG A 619 -5.67 5.72 11.65
N ARG A 620 -5.90 5.56 12.94
CA ARG A 620 -7.23 5.31 13.48
C ARG A 620 -8.14 6.50 13.21
N HIS A 621 -9.39 6.21 12.82
CA HIS A 621 -10.38 7.25 12.57
C HIS A 621 -10.93 7.81 13.91
N PRO A 622 -11.10 9.14 14.04
CA PRO A 622 -11.53 9.76 15.31
C PRO A 622 -12.90 9.27 15.81
N SER A 623 -13.81 8.92 14.91
CA SER A 623 -15.15 8.42 15.25
C SER A 623 -15.14 7.05 15.95
N ASN A 624 -14.05 6.29 15.83
CA ASN A 624 -13.94 4.97 16.43
C ASN A 624 -13.18 5.05 17.77
N THR A 625 -13.86 4.79 18.88
CA THR A 625 -13.28 4.78 20.24
C THR A 625 -13.00 3.36 20.74
N ASP A 626 -13.55 2.33 20.10
CA ASP A 626 -13.47 0.95 20.56
C ASP A 626 -12.05 0.39 20.44
N PRO A 627 -11.54 -0.35 21.42
CA PRO A 627 -10.23 -0.95 21.35
C PRO A 627 -10.21 -2.07 20.29
N ILE A 628 -9.33 -1.95 19.30
CA ILE A 628 -9.15 -2.94 18.24
C ILE A 628 -7.89 -3.72 18.50
N LYS A 629 -8.04 -5.02 18.72
CA LYS A 629 -6.96 -5.93 19.08
C LYS A 629 -6.24 -6.46 17.85
N SER A 630 -4.94 -6.66 17.98
CA SER A 630 -4.14 -7.36 16.95
C SER A 630 -4.65 -8.79 16.76
N LYS A 631 -4.74 -9.24 15.51
CA LYS A 631 -5.31 -10.53 15.07
C LYS A 631 -6.83 -10.66 15.17
N GLU A 632 -7.54 -9.55 15.38
CA GLU A 632 -8.98 -9.46 15.21
C GLU A 632 -9.33 -9.36 13.73
N GLU A 633 -10.45 -9.95 13.31
CA GLU A 633 -10.89 -9.90 11.92
C GLU A 633 -11.36 -8.51 11.56
N LEU A 634 -10.84 -7.99 10.46
CA LEU A 634 -11.19 -6.68 9.90
C LEU A 634 -11.46 -6.80 8.40
N VAL A 635 -12.31 -5.92 7.89
CA VAL A 635 -12.58 -5.76 6.46
C VAL A 635 -11.66 -4.68 5.89
N PHE A 636 -10.96 -5.03 4.84
CA PHE A 636 -10.00 -4.18 4.16
C PHE A 636 -10.53 -3.73 2.80
N HIS A 637 -10.48 -2.45 2.53
CA HIS A 637 -10.49 -1.90 1.19
C HIS A 637 -9.09 -1.39 0.86
N CYS A 638 -8.38 -2.07 -0.01
CA CYS A 638 -7.04 -1.69 -0.45
C CYS A 638 -7.04 -1.44 -1.96
N GLY A 639 -7.08 -0.16 -2.35
CA GLY A 639 -7.22 0.23 -3.73
C GLY A 639 -8.49 -0.33 -4.37
N PHE A 640 -8.34 -1.30 -5.28
CA PHE A 640 -9.48 -1.95 -5.94
C PHE A 640 -9.98 -3.22 -5.24
N ARG A 641 -9.16 -3.81 -4.35
CA ARG A 641 -9.47 -5.06 -3.65
C ARG A 641 -10.27 -4.82 -2.37
N ARG A 642 -11.17 -5.74 -2.07
CA ARG A 642 -11.92 -5.81 -0.81
C ARG A 642 -11.86 -7.24 -0.27
N PHE A 643 -11.43 -7.38 0.99
CA PHE A 643 -11.23 -8.69 1.61
C PHE A 643 -11.31 -8.60 3.14
N ARG A 644 -11.49 -9.76 3.79
CA ARG A 644 -11.34 -9.92 5.24
C ARG A 644 -9.98 -10.51 5.56
N ALA A 645 -9.38 -10.07 6.66
CA ALA A 645 -8.14 -10.64 7.16
C ALA A 645 -7.92 -10.30 8.65
N CYS A 646 -7.04 -11.08 9.31
CA CYS A 646 -6.63 -10.87 10.69
C CYS A 646 -5.24 -10.20 10.75
N PRO A 647 -5.14 -8.87 10.91
CA PRO A 647 -3.88 -8.14 10.87
C PRO A 647 -3.07 -8.27 12.15
N ILE A 648 -1.76 -8.01 12.04
CA ILE A 648 -0.90 -7.64 13.16
C ILE A 648 -0.54 -6.16 13.07
N PHE A 649 -0.46 -5.51 14.23
CA PHE A 649 -0.10 -4.10 14.34
C PHE A 649 1.33 -3.94 14.81
N SER A 650 2.06 -3.01 14.21
CA SER A 650 3.43 -2.71 14.58
C SER A 650 3.72 -1.21 14.49
N GLN A 651 4.73 -0.77 15.22
CA GLN A 651 5.18 0.61 15.18
C GLN A 651 5.74 0.96 13.81
N HIS A 652 5.51 2.20 13.37
CA HIS A 652 6.12 2.76 12.19
C HIS A 652 7.44 3.43 12.58
N THR A 653 8.55 2.75 12.32
CA THR A 653 9.92 3.22 12.59
C THR A 653 10.81 2.88 11.41
N SER A 654 11.90 3.60 11.24
CA SER A 654 12.93 3.33 10.23
C SER A 654 13.93 2.23 10.65
N ALA A 655 13.71 1.56 11.77
CA ALA A 655 14.58 0.49 12.26
C ALA A 655 14.27 -0.85 11.59
N ASP A 656 15.23 -1.79 11.60
CA ASP A 656 15.06 -3.15 11.05
C ASP A 656 14.05 -3.99 11.84
N LYS A 657 13.86 -3.68 13.12
CA LYS A 657 12.95 -4.38 14.02
C LYS A 657 11.85 -3.46 14.51
N HIS A 658 10.62 -3.95 14.50
CA HIS A 658 9.45 -3.21 14.88
C HIS A 658 8.76 -3.87 16.08
N LYS A 659 8.33 -3.07 17.03
CA LYS A 659 7.61 -3.57 18.20
C LYS A 659 6.15 -3.87 17.80
N LEU A 660 5.64 -5.03 18.22
CA LEU A 660 4.22 -5.38 18.10
C LEU A 660 3.39 -4.48 19.01
N GLU A 661 2.31 -3.92 18.44
CA GLU A 661 1.27 -3.23 19.20
C GLU A 661 0.09 -4.18 19.44
N ARG A 662 -0.37 -4.27 20.68
CA ARG A 662 -1.52 -5.12 21.04
C ARG A 662 -2.81 -4.60 20.47
N PHE A 663 -2.95 -3.28 20.44
CA PHE A 663 -4.13 -2.57 19.96
C PHE A 663 -3.72 -1.54 18.92
N LEU A 664 -4.66 -1.20 18.05
CA LEU A 664 -4.49 -0.09 17.10
C LEU A 664 -4.42 1.23 17.89
N ARG A 665 -3.34 1.96 17.72
CA ARG A 665 -3.11 3.22 18.43
C ARG A 665 -4.06 4.31 17.94
N ALA A 666 -4.51 5.17 18.84
CA ALA A 666 -5.35 6.31 18.52
C ALA A 666 -4.53 7.53 18.06
N ASP A 667 -3.39 7.74 18.69
CA ASP A 667 -2.55 8.94 18.63
C ASP A 667 -1.47 8.91 17.54
N ALA A 668 -1.10 7.72 17.05
CA ALA A 668 0.00 7.58 16.11
C ALA A 668 -0.34 6.65 14.93
N PRO A 669 0.26 6.86 13.76
CA PRO A 669 0.14 5.93 12.64
C PRO A 669 0.74 4.57 13.00
N THR A 670 0.05 3.52 12.63
CA THR A 670 0.42 2.13 12.92
C THR A 670 0.57 1.36 11.62
N VAL A 671 1.58 0.51 11.54
CA VAL A 671 1.72 -0.38 10.38
C VAL A 671 0.89 -1.64 10.63
N VAL A 672 0.01 -1.90 9.70
CA VAL A 672 -0.88 -3.06 9.64
C VAL A 672 -0.29 -4.05 8.65
N SER A 673 -0.02 -5.27 9.09
CA SER A 673 0.55 -6.32 8.24
C SER A 673 -0.41 -7.49 8.11
N VAL A 674 -0.65 -7.93 6.86
CA VAL A 674 -1.56 -9.02 6.51
C VAL A 674 -1.00 -9.87 5.37
N TYR A 675 -1.42 -11.12 5.26
CA TYR A 675 -1.29 -11.87 4.01
C TYR A 675 -2.40 -11.44 3.06
N ALA A 676 -2.02 -10.95 1.90
CA ALA A 676 -2.96 -10.54 0.86
C ALA A 676 -2.30 -10.59 -0.52
N PRO A 677 -3.09 -10.63 -1.61
CA PRO A 677 -2.56 -10.53 -2.95
C PRO A 677 -1.82 -9.21 -3.15
N ILE A 678 -0.70 -9.28 -3.84
CA ILE A 678 0.16 -8.13 -4.11
C ILE A 678 -0.65 -7.03 -4.77
N THR A 679 -0.51 -5.82 -4.26
CA THR A 679 -1.07 -4.61 -4.87
C THR A 679 0.04 -3.58 -4.93
N PHE A 680 0.27 -3.00 -6.11
CA PHE A 680 1.32 -1.98 -6.22
C PHE A 680 0.85 -0.63 -5.66
N PRO A 681 1.67 0.07 -4.85
CA PRO A 681 1.38 1.45 -4.44
C PRO A 681 1.26 2.37 -5.68
N THR A 682 0.47 3.42 -5.68
CA THR A 682 -0.23 4.02 -4.56
C THR A 682 -1.68 3.54 -4.47
N ALA A 683 -2.07 3.03 -3.33
CA ALA A 683 -3.45 2.63 -3.08
C ALA A 683 -3.87 3.14 -1.70
N GLY A 684 -5.06 3.73 -1.63
CA GLY A 684 -5.69 4.08 -0.36
C GLY A 684 -6.18 2.83 0.36
N VAL A 685 -6.19 2.89 1.67
CA VAL A 685 -6.64 1.79 2.53
C VAL A 685 -7.72 2.28 3.48
N LEU A 686 -8.81 1.54 3.55
CA LEU A 686 -9.87 1.70 4.53
C LEU A 686 -9.97 0.43 5.35
N LEU A 687 -10.12 0.57 6.64
CA LEU A 687 -10.36 -0.53 7.57
C LEU A 687 -11.73 -0.39 8.18
N PHE A 688 -12.52 -1.44 8.09
CA PHE A 688 -13.83 -1.54 8.74
C PHE A 688 -13.83 -2.70 9.72
N LYS A 689 -14.55 -2.54 10.81
CA LYS A 689 -14.87 -3.60 11.75
C LYS A 689 -16.36 -3.91 11.63
N GLN A 690 -16.67 -5.16 11.40
CA GLN A 690 -18.04 -5.64 11.40
C GLN A 690 -18.46 -5.92 12.84
N ARG A 691 -19.58 -5.30 13.28
CA ARG A 691 -20.23 -5.62 14.56
C ARG A 691 -21.06 -6.91 14.45
N GLU A 692 -21.50 -7.43 15.57
CA GLU A 692 -22.41 -8.59 15.63
C GLU A 692 -23.73 -8.32 14.90
N ASP A 693 -24.20 -7.08 14.92
CA ASP A 693 -25.39 -6.62 14.20
C ASP A 693 -25.19 -6.53 12.66
N GLY A 694 -23.99 -6.84 12.18
CA GLY A 694 -23.63 -6.74 10.77
C GLY A 694 -23.20 -5.34 10.32
N ILE A 695 -23.41 -4.30 11.12
CA ILE A 695 -22.99 -2.92 10.83
C ILE A 695 -21.48 -2.85 10.78
N GLN A 696 -20.95 -2.09 9.83
CA GLN A 696 -19.53 -1.91 9.65
C GLN A 696 -19.09 -0.49 10.04
N ASP A 697 -18.27 -0.40 11.07
CA ASP A 697 -17.69 0.85 11.51
C ASP A 697 -16.35 1.11 10.83
N LEU A 698 -16.13 2.36 10.43
CA LEU A 698 -14.82 2.78 9.94
C LEU A 698 -13.83 2.87 11.11
N VAL A 699 -12.85 1.99 11.09
CA VAL A 699 -11.82 1.88 12.12
C VAL A 699 -10.65 2.81 11.85
N GLY A 700 -10.21 2.84 10.60
CA GLY A 700 -9.03 3.60 10.23
C GLY A 700 -8.89 3.80 8.74
N THR A 701 -8.07 4.78 8.42
CA THR A 701 -7.77 5.17 7.05
C THR A 701 -6.26 5.25 6.86
N GLY A 702 -5.80 4.96 5.64
CA GLY A 702 -4.38 4.94 5.42
C GLY A 702 -3.98 4.74 3.96
N SER A 703 -2.76 4.28 3.78
CA SER A 703 -2.20 3.97 2.47
C SER A 703 -1.37 2.70 2.50
N LEU A 704 -1.28 2.05 1.35
CA LEU A 704 -0.39 0.92 1.16
C LEU A 704 1.07 1.40 1.21
N LEU A 705 1.87 0.76 2.06
CA LEU A 705 3.28 1.11 2.26
C LEU A 705 4.19 0.29 1.33
N SER A 706 4.22 -1.02 1.53
CA SER A 706 5.11 -1.93 0.80
C SER A 706 4.63 -3.38 0.86
N CYS A 707 5.28 -4.22 0.07
CA CYS A 707 5.19 -5.67 0.15
C CYS A 707 6.58 -6.17 0.56
N ASP A 708 6.74 -6.57 1.83
CA ASP A 708 8.03 -6.98 2.38
C ASP A 708 7.88 -8.12 3.39
N PRO A 709 8.08 -9.38 2.97
CA PRO A 709 8.05 -10.53 3.85
C PRO A 709 9.12 -10.52 4.95
N GLN A 710 10.21 -9.79 4.74
CA GLN A 710 11.34 -9.76 5.65
C GLN A 710 11.16 -8.81 6.84
N ARG A 711 10.09 -7.98 6.83
CA ARG A 711 9.80 -7.08 7.94
C ARG A 711 9.67 -7.84 9.27
N VAL A 712 10.52 -7.53 10.25
CA VAL A 712 10.57 -8.21 11.54
C VAL A 712 9.69 -7.48 12.56
N VAL A 713 8.61 -8.14 12.99
CA VAL A 713 7.72 -7.65 14.06
C VAL A 713 7.93 -8.51 15.31
N LEU A 714 8.37 -7.89 16.41
CA LEU A 714 8.72 -8.58 17.64
C LEU A 714 7.71 -8.28 18.75
N LYS A 715 7.19 -9.34 19.36
CA LYS A 715 6.44 -9.27 20.61
C LYS A 715 7.44 -9.31 21.77
N ARG A 716 7.38 -8.31 22.64
CA ARG A 716 8.13 -8.31 23.91
C ARG A 716 7.25 -8.91 25.00
N ILE A 717 7.85 -9.70 25.86
CA ILE A 717 7.32 -10.07 27.17
C ILE A 717 8.36 -9.74 28.22
N VAL A 718 7.91 -9.47 29.43
CA VAL A 718 8.75 -9.16 30.57
C VAL A 718 8.41 -10.17 31.65
N LEU A 719 9.42 -10.92 32.11
CA LEU A 719 9.33 -11.73 33.31
C LEU A 719 9.89 -10.91 34.46
N SER A 720 9.26 -10.93 35.60
CA SER A 720 9.71 -10.18 36.79
C SER A 720 10.00 -11.10 37.95
N GLY A 721 10.98 -10.73 38.76
CA GLY A 721 11.40 -11.47 39.96
C GLY A 721 11.69 -10.51 41.11
N HIS A 722 11.51 -11.00 42.30
CA HIS A 722 11.75 -10.24 43.53
C HIS A 722 13.15 -10.53 44.11
N PRO A 723 13.98 -9.50 44.39
CA PRO A 723 15.26 -9.69 45.07
C PRO A 723 15.04 -9.94 46.57
N PHE A 724 15.39 -11.14 47.02
CA PHE A 724 15.18 -11.55 48.40
C PHE A 724 16.36 -11.23 49.31
N LYS A 725 17.56 -11.61 48.89
CA LYS A 725 18.82 -11.32 49.61
C LYS A 725 19.68 -10.46 48.74
N ILE A 726 20.09 -9.30 49.25
CA ILE A 726 20.88 -8.33 48.47
C ILE A 726 22.21 -8.15 49.19
N ASN A 727 23.31 -8.36 48.47
CA ASN A 727 24.66 -8.09 48.94
C ASN A 727 25.37 -7.23 47.90
N ARG A 728 25.42 -5.90 48.12
CA ARG A 728 26.01 -4.92 47.22
C ARG A 728 25.52 -5.08 45.77
N ARG A 729 26.32 -5.67 44.89
CA ARG A 729 26.01 -5.92 43.47
C ARG A 729 25.37 -7.30 43.22
N SER A 730 25.36 -8.18 44.22
CA SER A 730 24.77 -9.51 44.07
C SER A 730 23.42 -9.60 44.77
N ALA A 731 22.46 -10.25 44.12
CA ALA A 731 21.14 -10.47 44.72
C ALA A 731 20.65 -11.90 44.43
N VAL A 732 19.94 -12.48 45.39
CA VAL A 732 19.18 -13.71 45.19
C VAL A 732 17.75 -13.32 44.78
N CYS A 733 17.34 -13.71 43.57
CA CYS A 733 16.01 -13.42 43.07
C CYS A 733 15.09 -14.63 43.14
N ARG A 734 13.78 -14.40 43.44
CA ARG A 734 12.72 -15.40 43.55
C ARG A 734 11.56 -15.03 42.63
N TYR A 735 10.64 -15.97 42.42
CA TYR A 735 9.35 -15.82 41.81
C TYR A 735 9.37 -15.52 40.30
N MET A 736 10.54 -15.48 39.63
CA MET A 736 10.67 -15.40 38.18
C MET A 736 10.56 -16.79 37.55
N PHE A 737 11.22 -17.76 38.16
CA PHE A 737 11.20 -19.18 37.79
C PHE A 737 10.88 -20.04 38.99
N PHE A 738 10.43 -21.27 38.77
CA PHE A 738 10.09 -22.21 39.84
C PHE A 738 10.87 -23.51 39.73
N ASN A 739 11.64 -23.69 38.67
CA ASN A 739 12.45 -24.87 38.41
C ASN A 739 13.91 -24.49 38.15
N ARG A 740 14.84 -25.32 38.56
CA ARG A 740 16.27 -25.13 38.26
C ARG A 740 16.58 -25.15 36.78
N ASP A 741 15.93 -26.03 36.00
CA ASP A 741 16.15 -26.20 34.59
C ASP A 741 15.78 -24.93 33.81
N ASP A 742 14.75 -24.22 34.25
CA ASP A 742 14.34 -22.96 33.67
C ASP A 742 15.44 -21.89 33.83
N ILE A 743 16.05 -21.81 35.01
CA ILE A 743 17.15 -20.87 35.28
C ILE A 743 18.35 -21.16 34.37
N LEU A 744 18.72 -22.46 34.25
CA LEU A 744 19.84 -22.86 33.39
C LEU A 744 19.58 -22.53 31.92
N TRP A 745 18.32 -22.68 31.45
CA TRP A 745 17.92 -22.35 30.09
C TRP A 745 18.05 -20.85 29.80
N PHE A 746 17.58 -20.00 30.72
CA PHE A 746 17.58 -18.56 30.56
C PHE A 746 18.83 -17.84 31.06
N LYS A 747 19.82 -18.58 31.57
CA LYS A 747 21.08 -18.04 32.12
C LYS A 747 21.80 -17.05 31.17
N PRO A 748 21.84 -17.27 29.86
CA PRO A 748 22.50 -16.35 28.92
C PRO A 748 21.79 -15.00 28.76
N VAL A 749 20.55 -14.86 29.22
CA VAL A 749 19.74 -13.63 28.98
C VAL A 749 20.10 -12.58 30.01
N GLU A 750 20.28 -11.33 29.53
CA GLU A 750 20.55 -10.16 30.36
C GLU A 750 19.35 -9.81 31.22
N LEU A 751 19.62 -9.58 32.51
CA LEU A 751 18.65 -9.03 33.45
C LEU A 751 18.70 -7.51 33.49
N ARG A 752 17.55 -6.88 33.79
CA ARG A 752 17.44 -5.44 33.97
C ARG A 752 16.58 -5.11 35.18
N THR A 753 16.81 -3.96 35.77
CA THR A 753 15.94 -3.43 36.82
C THR A 753 15.12 -2.25 36.30
N LYS A 754 14.07 -1.85 37.03
CA LYS A 754 13.29 -0.62 36.76
C LYS A 754 14.19 0.62 36.63
N TRP A 755 15.29 0.64 37.37
CA TRP A 755 16.23 1.77 37.41
C TRP A 755 17.38 1.69 36.40
N GLY A 756 17.26 0.78 35.41
CA GLY A 756 18.21 0.67 34.30
C GLY A 756 19.50 -0.12 34.59
N ARG A 757 19.64 -0.70 35.82
CA ARG A 757 20.79 -1.58 36.11
C ARG A 757 20.72 -2.82 35.27
N ARG A 758 21.90 -3.28 34.81
CA ARG A 758 22.03 -4.48 34.00
C ARG A 758 22.72 -5.56 34.85
N GLY A 759 22.33 -6.81 34.63
CA GLY A 759 22.87 -7.93 35.35
C GLY A 759 22.74 -9.25 34.58
N HIS A 760 23.31 -10.29 35.14
CA HIS A 760 23.23 -11.65 34.59
C HIS A 760 23.02 -12.68 35.71
N ILE A 761 22.52 -13.83 35.33
CA ILE A 761 22.35 -14.95 36.25
C ILE A 761 23.71 -15.63 36.41
N LYS A 762 24.26 -15.65 37.65
CA LYS A 762 25.51 -16.32 37.94
C LYS A 762 25.27 -17.84 38.12
N GLU A 763 24.34 -18.22 38.99
CA GLU A 763 24.05 -19.60 39.32
C GLU A 763 22.62 -19.82 39.83
N ALA A 764 22.09 -21.04 39.68
CA ALA A 764 20.86 -21.48 40.29
C ALA A 764 21.12 -21.94 41.70
N LEU A 765 20.24 -21.63 42.66
CA LEU A 765 20.31 -22.02 44.04
C LEU A 765 19.14 -22.94 44.37
N GLY A 766 19.42 -24.13 44.90
CA GLY A 766 18.38 -25.10 45.21
C GLY A 766 17.60 -25.62 44.04
N THR A 767 16.45 -26.23 44.30
CA THR A 767 15.55 -26.84 43.31
C THR A 767 14.34 -25.96 42.97
N HIS A 768 13.99 -24.98 43.82
CA HIS A 768 12.74 -24.20 43.75
C HIS A 768 12.82 -22.90 42.94
N GLY A 769 13.79 -22.79 42.05
CA GLY A 769 13.84 -21.64 41.12
C GLY A 769 14.45 -20.35 41.66
N HIS A 770 15.21 -20.45 42.74
CA HIS A 770 16.02 -19.34 43.26
C HIS A 770 17.27 -19.14 42.40
N MET A 771 17.63 -17.91 42.11
CA MET A 771 18.79 -17.62 41.30
C MET A 771 19.65 -16.50 41.89
N LYS A 772 20.94 -16.70 41.86
CA LYS A 772 21.93 -15.68 42.22
C LYS A 772 22.26 -14.84 40.99
N CYS A 773 22.03 -13.55 41.09
CA CYS A 773 22.25 -12.60 40.03
C CYS A 773 23.33 -11.60 40.43
N VAL A 774 24.11 -11.13 39.47
CA VAL A 774 25.13 -10.09 39.64
C VAL A 774 24.80 -8.92 38.74
N PHE A 775 24.85 -7.72 39.30
CA PHE A 775 24.53 -6.47 38.61
C PHE A 775 25.74 -5.54 38.50
N ASP A 776 25.70 -4.61 37.56
CA ASP A 776 26.73 -3.61 37.33
C ASP A 776 26.87 -2.60 38.49
N SER A 777 25.77 -2.36 39.22
CA SER A 777 25.71 -1.39 40.31
C SER A 777 24.92 -1.94 41.51
N GLN A 778 25.03 -1.26 42.66
CA GLN A 778 24.41 -1.69 43.92
C GLN A 778 22.88 -1.77 43.80
N MET A 779 22.33 -2.90 44.23
CA MET A 779 20.89 -3.17 44.25
C MET A 779 20.22 -2.59 45.49
N ARG A 780 18.95 -2.23 45.35
CA ARG A 780 18.07 -1.77 46.45
C ARG A 780 16.97 -2.81 46.69
N SER A 781 16.43 -2.86 47.90
CA SER A 781 15.34 -3.79 48.25
C SER A 781 14.04 -3.56 47.47
N GLN A 782 13.85 -2.37 46.96
CA GLN A 782 12.68 -1.98 46.15
C GLN A 782 12.86 -2.24 44.66
N ASP A 783 14.02 -2.72 44.21
CA ASP A 783 14.27 -3.03 42.83
C ASP A 783 13.52 -4.29 42.41
N THR A 784 12.84 -4.25 41.28
CA THR A 784 12.29 -5.44 40.63
C THR A 784 13.24 -5.87 39.53
N VAL A 785 13.63 -7.15 39.55
CA VAL A 785 14.49 -7.74 38.52
C VAL A 785 13.61 -8.16 37.34
N MET A 786 13.93 -7.73 36.17
CA MET A 786 13.17 -8.01 34.95
C MET A 786 14.03 -8.71 33.90
N MET A 787 13.41 -9.64 33.19
CA MET A 787 13.98 -10.31 32.03
C MET A 787 13.13 -10.01 30.80
N ASN A 788 13.72 -9.37 29.81
CA ASN A 788 13.04 -9.04 28.57
C ASN A 788 13.26 -10.14 27.53
N LEU A 789 12.17 -10.76 27.09
CA LEU A 789 12.19 -11.80 26.07
C LEU A 789 11.42 -11.36 24.83
N TYR A 790 11.89 -11.74 23.66
CA TYR A 790 11.37 -11.34 22.39
C TYR A 790 11.06 -12.54 21.50
N LYS A 791 9.96 -12.45 20.74
CA LYS A 791 9.55 -13.45 19.76
C LYS A 791 9.02 -12.75 18.52
N ARG A 792 9.40 -13.23 17.33
CA ARG A 792 8.80 -12.78 16.06
C ARG A 792 7.35 -13.25 15.96
N VAL A 793 6.49 -12.36 15.48
CA VAL A 793 5.06 -12.60 15.32
C VAL A 793 4.69 -12.40 13.86
N TYR A 794 3.84 -13.28 13.37
CA TYR A 794 3.37 -13.31 11.99
C TYR A 794 1.85 -13.07 11.95
N PRO A 795 1.31 -12.49 10.86
CA PRO A 795 -0.12 -12.45 10.64
C PRO A 795 -0.69 -13.87 10.51
N ARG A 796 -2.00 -14.01 10.50
CA ARG A 796 -2.67 -15.28 10.21
C ARG A 796 -2.99 -15.37 8.72
N TRP A 797 -2.95 -16.55 8.16
CA TRP A 797 -3.40 -16.82 6.79
C TRP A 797 -4.93 -16.92 6.77
N THR A 798 -5.58 -15.75 6.59
CA THR A 798 -7.03 -15.59 6.70
C THR A 798 -7.57 -14.69 5.60
N TYR A 799 -6.90 -14.62 4.46
CA TYR A 799 -7.39 -13.84 3.33
C TYR A 799 -8.66 -14.47 2.77
N ASP A 800 -9.73 -13.69 2.69
CA ASP A 800 -11.00 -14.08 2.11
C ASP A 800 -11.60 -12.90 1.33
N PRO A 801 -11.87 -13.03 0.02
CA PRO A 801 -12.61 -12.04 -0.74
C PRO A 801 -13.98 -11.84 -0.08
N TYR A 802 -14.39 -10.59 0.15
CA TYR A 802 -15.54 -10.27 0.95
C TYR A 802 -16.61 -9.53 0.16
N VAL A 803 -17.82 -10.04 0.20
CA VAL A 803 -19.05 -9.39 -0.28
C VAL A 803 -19.91 -9.09 0.92
N PRO A 804 -20.10 -7.82 1.30
CA PRO A 804 -20.96 -7.46 2.42
C PRO A 804 -22.41 -7.75 2.07
N LEU A 805 -23.18 -8.19 3.07
CA LEU A 805 -24.63 -8.19 2.97
C LEU A 805 -25.12 -6.74 2.97
N PRO A 806 -26.15 -6.39 2.17
CA PRO A 806 -26.76 -5.08 2.22
C PRO A 806 -27.50 -4.93 3.54
N LEU A 807 -26.93 -4.18 4.43
CA LEU A 807 -27.58 -3.78 5.67
C LEU A 807 -27.94 -2.32 5.57
N PRO A 808 -29.16 -1.93 5.93
CA PRO A 808 -29.54 -0.55 5.96
C PRO A 808 -28.62 0.18 6.93
N TRP A 809 -28.03 1.26 6.47
CA TRP A 809 -27.22 2.12 7.30
C TRP A 809 -28.10 2.74 8.39
N VAL A 810 -27.91 2.29 9.62
CA VAL A 810 -28.63 2.88 10.78
C VAL A 810 -27.93 4.21 11.10
N LYS A 811 -28.65 5.31 11.02
CA LYS A 811 -28.19 6.61 11.51
C LYS A 811 -27.83 6.43 12.98
N GLY A 812 -26.56 6.50 13.31
CA GLY A 812 -26.12 6.62 14.69
C GLY A 812 -26.75 7.89 15.25
N GLU A 813 -27.43 7.79 16.38
CA GLU A 813 -27.91 8.94 17.14
C GLU A 813 -26.72 9.89 17.31
N GLY A 814 -26.90 11.14 16.93
CA GLY A 814 -25.87 12.11 16.73
C GLY A 814 -24.93 12.20 17.93
N THR A 815 -23.67 11.93 17.68
CA THR A 815 -22.59 12.48 18.50
C THR A 815 -22.67 13.99 18.31
N GLN A 816 -23.21 14.69 19.29
CA GLN A 816 -23.15 16.14 19.35
C GLN A 816 -21.68 16.54 19.15
N VAL A 817 -21.41 17.27 18.10
CA VAL A 817 -20.14 17.96 17.91
C VAL A 817 -20.02 18.91 19.11
N PRO A 818 -18.93 18.90 19.87
CA PRO A 818 -18.75 19.90 20.90
C PRO A 818 -18.77 21.28 20.26
N ASP A 819 -19.68 22.14 20.73
CA ASP A 819 -19.80 23.56 20.35
C ASP A 819 -18.64 24.42 20.94
N ASP A 820 -17.43 23.90 20.98
CA ASP A 820 -16.25 24.64 21.45
C ASP A 820 -15.40 25.15 20.28
N PHE A 821 -15.95 26.04 19.52
CA PHE A 821 -15.17 27.03 18.77
C PHE A 821 -15.88 28.39 18.84
N ASP A 822 -16.00 28.91 20.07
CA ASP A 822 -16.15 30.35 20.27
C ASP A 822 -14.80 30.98 19.93
N MET A 823 -14.82 31.80 18.92
CA MET A 823 -13.73 32.64 18.47
C MET A 823 -13.54 33.78 19.44
N GLU A 824 -12.37 33.83 20.10
CA GLU A 824 -11.71 35.11 20.46
C GLU A 824 -10.73 35.52 19.34
#